data_22c2a4605a49d76051178db1bd4574b9
#
_entry.id   22c2a4605a49d76051178db1bd4574b9
#
_cell.length_a   1.000
_cell.length_b   1.000
_cell.length_c   1.000
_cell.angle_alpha   90.00
_cell.angle_beta   90.00
_cell.angle_gamma   90.00
#
_symmetry.space_group_name_H-M   'P 1'
#
loop_
_entity.id
_entity.type
_entity.pdbx_description
1 polymer ?
#
loop_
_entity_poly.entity_id
_entity_poly.type
_entity_poly.pdbx_seq_one_letter_code
_entity_poly.pdbx_strand_id
1 'polypeptide(L)'
;MMGTATPKRPRGKRRKHAMSEQTGSDVAPSSMLSADESLHPSLYLNRELSQIAFNKRVLAQSQDRSVPLLERLRYLCISCTNLDEFFEVRVAAVTHQLGFGGTTGPDGLGPATALKLIHECAGQLVKAQYEHWNQVLRPELAAAGIRILSRDAWKPRQQRWLRKYFRDEILPVLSPLGLDPAHPFPRILNKSLNIVVVLEGKDAFGRASHMAIVRAPRSLPRIIRLPEEISGGENDFVLLSSVLAAFVDELFPGMQVKGAYQFRVTRNSELLVDEDEMENLAHALKGELASRGFLRAMRLEIGSDCPNGIVKTLLKHFELPENVVYRINGPVNLNRVIQVYDLVDRPELKFPTFQPRMLKLGDDSLFATIRKSDLLLHHPFDSFAAVIDLLKGAAHDPNVLAIKQTLYRTGRDSVMVEHLIEAARNGKDVTVVVELRARFDEEANIRFADRLQEAGVQVVYGVVGYKTHAKMLLVVRREGKRLQRYAHLGTGNYHAGTARAYTDIGLMTTDSKIAEDVQLLFQQLSGLAPATKLQRLLQSPFTLHKALLKKIAREAKHARAGKPARIIAKMNALTEIGVINALYAASRAGVRIDLIVRGACCLRPGVHGVSGNIRVRSVVGRFLEHSRVFWFANAGEAETWCSSADWMERNLLRRVEVCFPVLRPELAARVFEEELENYLRDNAQAWELREDGSYEQVRPEPDTAPYSAQTALLAKLCS
;
A
#
# COMPACT_ATOMS: atom_id res chain seq x y z
N MET A 1 34.15 -45.22 41.22
CA MET A 1 35.18 -46.05 40.57
C MET A 1 35.07 -45.90 39.07
N MET A 2 36.17 -45.49 38.46
CA MET A 2 36.61 -45.63 37.06
C MET A 2 35.70 -44.98 35.99
N GLY A 3 36.14 -44.15 35.06
CA GLY A 3 37.50 -43.73 34.71
C GLY A 3 37.40 -43.14 33.28
N THR A 4 37.91 -42.00 33.18
CA THR A 4 38.26 -41.17 32.02
C THR A 4 38.68 -41.90 30.75
N ALA A 5 38.35 -41.34 29.57
CA ALA A 5 39.29 -41.20 28.46
C ALA A 5 38.76 -40.30 27.29
N THR A 6 39.38 -39.17 27.11
CA THR A 6 39.40 -38.34 25.88
C THR A 6 40.40 -38.90 24.85
N PRO A 7 40.20 -38.78 23.57
CA PRO A 7 41.30 -38.87 22.60
C PRO A 7 41.65 -37.55 21.91
N LYS A 8 42.95 -37.42 21.73
CA LYS A 8 43.76 -36.31 21.18
C LYS A 8 43.56 -36.10 19.67
N ARG A 9 43.70 -34.82 19.24
CA ARG A 9 43.95 -34.39 17.86
C ARG A 9 45.35 -34.78 17.37
N PRO A 10 45.56 -35.04 16.09
CA PRO A 10 46.90 -34.99 15.46
C PRO A 10 47.17 -33.66 14.75
N ARG A 11 48.40 -33.17 14.96
CA ARG A 11 49.04 -32.08 14.25
C ARG A 11 49.54 -32.55 12.88
N GLY A 12 49.33 -31.78 11.82
CA GLY A 12 49.87 -32.00 10.46
C GLY A 12 50.55 -30.77 9.87
N LYS A 13 51.73 -30.99 9.42
CA LYS A 13 52.91 -30.22 9.05
C LYS A 13 52.67 -29.06 8.01
N ARG A 14 53.34 -27.94 8.28
CA ARG A 14 53.69 -26.87 7.31
C ARG A 14 54.65 -27.40 6.22
N ARG A 15 54.36 -27.09 4.96
CA ARG A 15 55.37 -27.05 3.88
C ARG A 15 55.46 -25.61 3.35
N LYS A 16 56.66 -25.05 3.44
CA LYS A 16 57.15 -23.87 2.72
C LYS A 16 57.46 -24.27 1.27
N HIS A 17 57.06 -23.48 0.30
CA HIS A 17 57.75 -23.42 -0.99
C HIS A 17 57.87 -21.97 -1.47
N ALA A 18 58.98 -21.73 -2.14
CA ALA A 18 59.64 -20.47 -2.39
C ALA A 18 59.07 -19.69 -3.59
N MET A 19 59.40 -18.40 -3.56
CA MET A 19 59.20 -17.38 -4.59
C MET A 19 59.85 -17.76 -5.91
N SER A 20 59.19 -17.40 -7.02
CA SER A 20 59.88 -16.97 -8.27
C SER A 20 59.13 -15.74 -8.81
N GLU A 21 59.87 -14.65 -8.92
CA GLU A 21 59.49 -13.41 -9.60
C GLU A 21 59.36 -13.67 -11.11
N GLN A 22 58.22 -13.21 -11.68
CA GLN A 22 58.19 -12.85 -13.10
C GLN A 22 57.37 -11.55 -13.27
N THR A 23 58.10 -10.55 -13.73
CA THR A 23 57.61 -9.25 -14.18
C THR A 23 56.74 -9.39 -15.44
N GLY A 24 55.48 -8.99 -15.36
CA GLY A 24 54.60 -8.80 -16.50
C GLY A 24 53.64 -7.68 -16.18
N SER A 25 53.81 -6.55 -16.87
CA SER A 25 52.92 -5.37 -16.79
C SER A 25 51.59 -5.70 -17.42
N ASP A 26 50.59 -6.02 -16.58
CA ASP A 26 49.19 -6.03 -16.96
C ASP A 26 48.47 -4.86 -16.31
N VAL A 27 47.95 -3.95 -17.14
CA VAL A 27 47.05 -2.89 -16.78
C VAL A 27 45.80 -3.56 -16.20
N ALA A 28 45.61 -3.43 -14.88
CA ALA A 28 44.45 -3.92 -14.20
C ALA A 28 43.17 -3.26 -14.78
N PRO A 29 42.12 -4.01 -15.11
CA PRO A 29 40.85 -3.42 -15.47
C PRO A 29 40.31 -2.70 -14.24
N SER A 30 39.90 -1.43 -14.42
CA SER A 30 39.26 -0.58 -13.40
C SER A 30 38.23 -1.38 -12.64
N SER A 31 38.41 -1.50 -11.33
CA SER A 31 37.49 -2.18 -10.40
C SER A 31 36.07 -1.68 -10.61
N MET A 32 35.21 -2.55 -11.13
CA MET A 32 33.78 -2.38 -10.94
C MET A 32 33.57 -2.41 -9.43
N LEU A 33 33.09 -1.27 -8.85
CA LEU A 33 32.58 -1.26 -7.49
C LEU A 33 31.57 -2.38 -7.37
N SER A 34 31.76 -3.27 -6.42
CA SER A 34 30.79 -4.32 -6.12
C SER A 34 29.45 -3.65 -5.78
N ALA A 35 28.34 -4.25 -6.16
CA ALA A 35 27.01 -3.71 -5.90
C ALA A 35 26.69 -3.56 -4.40
N ASP A 36 27.57 -3.99 -3.52
CA ASP A 36 27.45 -3.99 -2.06
C ASP A 36 28.18 -2.82 -1.36
N GLU A 37 28.98 -2.02 -2.06
CA GLU A 37 29.60 -0.85 -1.43
C GLU A 37 28.61 0.32 -1.39
N SER A 38 28.12 0.66 -0.17
CA SER A 38 27.31 1.86 0.07
C SER A 38 28.14 3.11 -0.23
N LEU A 39 27.60 3.99 -1.08
CA LEU A 39 28.14 5.32 -1.33
C LEU A 39 27.94 6.20 -0.10
N HIS A 40 28.48 7.44 -0.14
CA HIS A 40 28.33 8.38 0.98
C HIS A 40 26.86 8.56 1.40
N PRO A 41 26.51 8.53 2.70
CA PRO A 41 25.12 8.59 3.20
C PRO A 41 24.30 9.76 2.66
N SER A 42 24.94 10.91 2.36
CA SER A 42 24.26 12.09 1.79
C SER A 42 23.61 11.83 0.41
N LEU A 43 23.94 10.73 -0.26
CA LEU A 43 23.34 10.37 -1.54
C LEU A 43 22.01 9.63 -1.40
N TYR A 44 21.61 9.29 -0.19
CA TYR A 44 20.34 8.59 0.04
C TYR A 44 19.38 9.48 0.81
N LEU A 45 18.10 9.38 0.44
CA LEU A 45 16.99 10.00 1.15
C LEU A 45 16.40 9.02 2.16
N ASN A 46 16.02 9.53 3.34
CA ASN A 46 15.34 8.71 4.33
C ASN A 46 14.00 8.21 3.80
N ARG A 47 13.77 6.92 3.91
CA ARG A 47 12.60 6.24 3.39
C ARG A 47 11.29 6.71 4.03
N GLU A 48 11.29 6.89 5.36
CA GLU A 48 10.12 7.27 6.14
C GLU A 48 9.74 8.73 5.89
N LEU A 49 10.72 9.62 5.79
CA LEU A 49 10.51 11.02 5.42
C LEU A 49 10.01 11.15 3.98
N SER A 50 10.54 10.37 3.07
CA SER A 50 10.06 10.29 1.68
C SER A 50 8.60 9.80 1.61
N GLN A 51 8.20 8.87 2.49
CA GLN A 51 6.80 8.42 2.59
C GLN A 51 5.86 9.53 3.11
N ILE A 52 6.32 10.35 4.06
CA ILE A 52 5.56 11.53 4.51
C ILE A 52 5.46 12.57 3.38
N ALA A 53 6.55 12.79 2.63
CA ALA A 53 6.54 13.67 1.46
C ALA A 53 5.55 13.21 0.38
N PHE A 54 5.41 11.89 0.16
CA PHE A 54 4.33 11.33 -0.68
C PHE A 54 2.95 11.72 -0.11
N ASN A 55 2.74 11.58 1.19
CA ASN A 55 1.44 11.89 1.78
C ASN A 55 1.11 13.40 1.75
N LYS A 56 2.12 14.27 1.75
CA LYS A 56 1.94 15.71 1.48
C LYS A 56 1.42 15.94 0.05
N ARG A 57 1.90 15.20 -0.97
CA ARG A 57 1.39 15.27 -2.36
C ARG A 57 -0.05 14.77 -2.47
N VAL A 58 -0.43 13.76 -1.68
CA VAL A 58 -1.84 13.33 -1.59
C VAL A 58 -2.72 14.43 -1.00
N LEU A 59 -2.26 15.10 0.06
CA LEU A 59 -2.98 16.25 0.63
C LEU A 59 -3.10 17.41 -0.38
N ALA A 60 -2.09 17.64 -1.21
CA ALA A 60 -2.11 18.68 -2.24
C ALA A 60 -3.25 18.47 -3.24
N GLN A 61 -3.66 17.23 -3.55
CA GLN A 61 -4.85 16.96 -4.36
C GLN A 61 -6.14 17.46 -3.69
N SER A 62 -6.21 17.43 -2.37
CA SER A 62 -7.33 18.01 -1.63
C SER A 62 -7.33 19.54 -1.68
N GLN A 63 -6.20 20.15 -1.88
CA GLN A 63 -6.01 21.61 -1.95
C GLN A 63 -6.20 22.16 -3.35
N ASP A 64 -6.16 21.32 -4.37
CA ASP A 64 -6.31 21.70 -5.78
C ASP A 64 -7.80 21.96 -6.11
N ARG A 65 -8.11 23.21 -6.44
CA ARG A 65 -9.48 23.62 -6.79
C ARG A 65 -9.98 23.10 -8.14
N SER A 66 -9.10 22.60 -9.00
CA SER A 66 -9.49 21.92 -10.25
C SER A 66 -10.10 20.52 -9.99
N VAL A 67 -9.88 19.96 -8.81
CA VAL A 67 -10.45 18.68 -8.37
C VAL A 67 -11.87 18.92 -7.81
N PRO A 68 -12.88 18.11 -8.17
CA PRO A 68 -14.24 18.22 -7.64
C PRO A 68 -14.30 18.18 -6.12
N LEU A 69 -15.22 18.92 -5.50
CA LEU A 69 -15.20 19.21 -4.07
C LEU A 69 -15.29 17.95 -3.18
N LEU A 70 -16.14 16.98 -3.51
CA LEU A 70 -16.23 15.73 -2.76
C LEU A 70 -15.00 14.84 -2.95
N GLU A 71 -14.33 14.90 -4.10
CA GLU A 71 -13.06 14.23 -4.29
C GLU A 71 -11.94 14.87 -3.46
N ARG A 72 -11.94 16.20 -3.32
CA ARG A 72 -11.02 16.91 -2.43
C ARG A 72 -11.21 16.45 -0.99
N LEU A 73 -12.44 16.28 -0.52
CA LEU A 73 -12.74 15.68 0.78
C LEU A 73 -12.18 14.26 0.88
N ARG A 74 -12.34 13.46 -0.18
CA ARG A 74 -11.82 12.10 -0.25
C ARG A 74 -10.28 12.07 -0.16
N TYR A 75 -9.57 12.96 -0.85
CA TYR A 75 -8.10 13.05 -0.76
C TYR A 75 -7.61 13.46 0.63
N LEU A 76 -8.30 14.36 1.32
CA LEU A 76 -8.02 14.65 2.73
C LEU A 76 -8.12 13.38 3.59
N CYS A 77 -9.21 12.63 3.43
CA CYS A 77 -9.44 11.38 4.16
C CYS A 77 -8.40 10.29 3.83
N ILE A 78 -7.99 10.19 2.55
CA ILE A 78 -6.92 9.29 2.11
C ILE A 78 -5.60 9.69 2.77
N SER A 79 -5.26 10.99 2.81
CA SER A 79 -4.05 11.48 3.49
C SER A 79 -4.04 11.11 4.98
N CYS A 80 -5.18 11.24 5.66
CA CYS A 80 -5.31 10.82 7.07
C CYS A 80 -5.14 9.30 7.23
N THR A 81 -5.73 8.51 6.34
CA THR A 81 -5.63 7.04 6.37
C THR A 81 -4.21 6.56 6.09
N ASN A 82 -3.53 7.16 5.12
CA ASN A 82 -2.12 6.87 4.83
C ASN A 82 -1.22 7.15 6.03
N LEU A 83 -1.50 8.22 6.77
CA LEU A 83 -0.75 8.55 7.98
C LEU A 83 -1.03 7.54 9.11
N ASP A 84 -2.27 7.08 9.26
CA ASP A 84 -2.60 6.00 10.20
C ASP A 84 -1.80 4.73 9.89
N GLU A 85 -1.82 4.26 8.65
CA GLU A 85 -1.07 3.07 8.22
C GLU A 85 0.45 3.27 8.39
N PHE A 86 0.96 4.46 8.13
CA PHE A 86 2.36 4.80 8.33
C PHE A 86 2.78 4.60 9.79
N PHE A 87 1.97 5.04 10.76
CA PHE A 87 2.23 4.82 12.18
C PHE A 87 2.08 3.37 12.59
N GLU A 88 1.05 2.69 12.11
CA GLU A 88 0.78 1.28 12.42
C GLU A 88 1.89 0.34 11.96
N VAL A 89 2.63 0.73 10.93
CA VAL A 89 3.57 -0.15 10.23
C VAL A 89 4.99 0.37 10.28
N ARG A 90 5.21 1.60 9.77
CA ARG A 90 6.57 2.10 9.56
C ARG A 90 7.17 2.67 10.83
N VAL A 91 6.42 3.54 11.51
CA VAL A 91 6.87 4.10 12.80
C VAL A 91 7.04 2.98 13.83
N ALA A 92 6.11 2.01 13.85
CA ALA A 92 6.22 0.82 14.71
C ALA A 92 7.51 0.03 14.43
N ALA A 93 7.89 -0.18 13.16
CA ALA A 93 9.12 -0.87 12.79
C ALA A 93 10.38 -0.10 13.24
N VAL A 94 10.44 1.23 13.02
CA VAL A 94 11.57 2.06 13.47
C VAL A 94 11.66 2.11 15.00
N THR A 95 10.51 2.16 15.69
CA THR A 95 10.48 2.11 17.17
C THR A 95 10.98 0.76 17.70
N HIS A 96 10.65 -0.33 17.02
CA HIS A 96 11.17 -1.66 17.36
C HIS A 96 12.69 -1.73 17.17
N GLN A 97 13.22 -1.21 16.06
CA GLN A 97 14.66 -1.13 15.82
C GLN A 97 15.38 -0.35 16.91
N LEU A 98 14.82 0.75 17.39
CA LEU A 98 15.40 1.53 18.51
C LEU A 98 15.54 0.68 19.77
N GLY A 99 14.54 -0.17 20.06
CA GLY A 99 14.55 -1.05 21.24
C GLY A 99 15.63 -2.15 21.21
N PHE A 100 16.12 -2.51 20.03
CA PHE A 100 17.14 -3.57 19.82
C PHE A 100 18.52 -3.02 19.43
N GLY A 101 18.79 -1.73 19.64
CA GLY A 101 20.08 -1.13 19.29
C GLY A 101 20.33 -1.07 17.77
N GLY A 102 19.27 -0.82 17.00
CA GLY A 102 19.28 -0.88 15.54
C GLY A 102 20.37 -0.05 14.86
N THR A 103 20.84 -0.54 13.73
CA THR A 103 21.89 0.07 12.92
C THR A 103 21.42 1.35 12.23
N THR A 104 22.37 2.23 11.94
CA THR A 104 22.17 3.43 11.12
C THR A 104 21.70 3.05 9.71
N GLY A 105 20.71 3.78 9.18
CA GLY A 105 20.24 3.59 7.82
C GLY A 105 21.27 4.01 6.76
N PRO A 106 21.00 3.68 5.48
CA PRO A 106 21.88 4.07 4.37
C PRO A 106 22.08 5.60 4.26
N ASP A 107 21.08 6.36 4.70
CA ASP A 107 21.04 7.82 4.78
C ASP A 107 21.83 8.41 5.96
N GLY A 108 22.48 7.58 6.77
CA GLY A 108 23.26 7.98 7.92
C GLY A 108 22.43 8.29 9.18
N LEU A 109 21.11 8.14 9.15
CA LEU A 109 20.25 8.39 10.30
C LEU A 109 20.08 7.15 11.19
N GLY A 110 20.39 7.32 12.48
CA GLY A 110 20.03 6.32 13.49
C GLY A 110 18.53 6.38 13.81
N PRO A 111 17.95 5.27 14.36
CA PRO A 111 16.50 5.17 14.63
C PRO A 111 15.94 6.29 15.50
N ALA A 112 16.68 6.75 16.52
CA ALA A 112 16.25 7.84 17.41
C ALA A 112 16.10 9.18 16.67
N THR A 113 17.09 9.53 15.85
CA THR A 113 17.06 10.76 15.04
C THR A 113 15.96 10.67 13.97
N ALA A 114 15.83 9.51 13.31
CA ALA A 114 14.77 9.28 12.34
C ALA A 114 13.38 9.44 12.97
N LEU A 115 13.11 8.87 14.15
CA LEU A 115 11.84 9.02 14.86
C LEU A 115 11.54 10.48 15.21
N LYS A 116 12.54 11.25 15.68
CA LYS A 116 12.37 12.69 15.96
C LYS A 116 11.89 13.43 14.70
N LEU A 117 12.61 13.28 13.58
CA LEU A 117 12.25 13.92 12.31
C LEU A 117 10.89 13.46 11.77
N ILE A 118 10.58 12.17 11.91
CA ILE A 118 9.28 11.62 11.54
C ILE A 118 8.14 12.30 12.31
N HIS A 119 8.28 12.45 13.65
CA HIS A 119 7.24 13.09 14.47
C HIS A 119 7.08 14.56 14.15
N GLU A 120 8.17 15.27 13.89
CA GLU A 120 8.14 16.67 13.45
C GLU A 120 7.41 16.83 12.11
N CYS A 121 7.80 16.06 11.10
CA CYS A 121 7.18 16.10 9.77
C CYS A 121 5.71 15.63 9.77
N ALA A 122 5.39 14.60 10.56
CA ALA A 122 4.02 14.13 10.73
C ALA A 122 3.15 15.16 11.46
N GLY A 123 3.70 15.86 12.46
CA GLY A 123 3.03 16.95 13.16
C GLY A 123 2.66 18.10 12.22
N GLN A 124 3.58 18.49 11.33
CA GLN A 124 3.31 19.49 10.30
C GLN A 124 2.20 19.04 9.35
N LEU A 125 2.22 17.76 8.93
CA LEU A 125 1.19 17.21 8.05
C LEU A 125 -0.18 17.19 8.72
N VAL A 126 -0.28 16.73 9.98
CA VAL A 126 -1.53 16.74 10.75
C VAL A 126 -2.07 18.16 10.88
N LYS A 127 -1.21 19.13 11.22
CA LYS A 127 -1.60 20.54 11.30
C LYS A 127 -2.19 21.01 9.96
N ALA A 128 -1.51 20.75 8.85
CA ALA A 128 -1.97 21.13 7.52
C ALA A 128 -3.32 20.46 7.13
N GLN A 129 -3.53 19.19 7.51
CA GLN A 129 -4.80 18.48 7.29
C GLN A 129 -5.97 19.16 8.02
N TYR A 130 -5.80 19.50 9.30
CA TYR A 130 -6.86 20.14 10.09
C TYR A 130 -7.06 21.61 9.75
N GLU A 131 -6.02 22.37 9.40
CA GLU A 131 -6.13 23.73 8.88
C GLU A 131 -6.91 23.75 7.56
N HIS A 132 -6.55 22.87 6.62
CA HIS A 132 -7.26 22.75 5.35
C HIS A 132 -8.73 22.34 5.55
N TRP A 133 -9.00 21.39 6.44
CA TRP A 133 -10.36 21.02 6.81
C TRP A 133 -11.17 22.19 7.34
N ASN A 134 -10.66 22.90 8.34
CA ASN A 134 -11.40 23.94 9.04
C ASN A 134 -11.54 25.22 8.23
N GLN A 135 -10.51 25.63 7.51
CA GLN A 135 -10.42 26.94 6.85
C GLN A 135 -10.90 26.91 5.39
N VAL A 136 -10.87 25.76 4.74
CA VAL A 136 -11.15 25.63 3.29
C VAL A 136 -12.29 24.66 3.02
N LEU A 137 -12.09 23.36 3.27
CA LEU A 137 -13.03 22.33 2.83
C LEU A 137 -14.39 22.42 3.51
N ARG A 138 -14.43 22.55 4.82
CA ARG A 138 -15.70 22.63 5.55
C ARG A 138 -16.52 23.88 5.16
N PRO A 139 -15.97 25.08 5.01
CA PRO A 139 -16.67 26.23 4.44
C PRO A 139 -17.15 26.04 3.01
N GLU A 140 -16.32 25.47 2.12
CA GLU A 140 -16.71 25.23 0.71
C GLU A 140 -17.82 24.17 0.60
N LEU A 141 -17.77 23.11 1.41
CA LEU A 141 -18.85 22.11 1.52
C LEU A 141 -20.15 22.79 1.99
N ALA A 142 -20.07 23.65 3.01
CA ALA A 142 -21.23 24.38 3.51
C ALA A 142 -21.84 25.32 2.43
N ALA A 143 -21.00 26.01 1.65
CA ALA A 143 -21.44 26.81 0.50
C ALA A 143 -22.12 25.97 -0.60
N ALA A 144 -21.68 24.70 -0.77
CA ALA A 144 -22.31 23.75 -1.69
C ALA A 144 -23.56 23.04 -1.08
N GLY A 145 -24.07 23.49 0.09
CA GLY A 145 -25.25 22.94 0.74
C GLY A 145 -24.98 21.66 1.56
N ILE A 146 -23.71 21.31 1.82
CA ILE A 146 -23.30 20.14 2.61
C ILE A 146 -22.72 20.65 3.93
N ARG A 147 -23.52 20.66 5.00
CA ARG A 147 -23.13 21.31 6.24
C ARG A 147 -22.85 20.29 7.35
N ILE A 148 -21.65 20.37 7.94
CA ILE A 148 -21.29 19.62 9.14
C ILE A 148 -21.38 20.57 10.32
N LEU A 149 -22.49 20.46 11.05
CA LEU A 149 -22.87 21.40 12.09
C LEU A 149 -22.03 21.17 13.36
N SER A 150 -21.38 22.24 13.84
CA SER A 150 -20.79 22.25 15.17
C SER A 150 -21.87 22.40 16.26
N ARG A 151 -21.55 22.03 17.51
CA ARG A 151 -22.49 22.11 18.63
C ARG A 151 -23.10 23.51 18.79
N ASP A 152 -22.31 24.54 18.59
CA ASP A 152 -22.76 25.94 18.76
C ASP A 152 -23.73 26.39 17.66
N ALA A 153 -23.74 25.71 16.52
CA ALA A 153 -24.63 25.98 15.40
C ALA A 153 -25.95 25.21 15.45
N TRP A 154 -26.17 24.35 16.46
CA TRP A 154 -27.43 23.59 16.58
C TRP A 154 -28.58 24.46 16.98
N LYS A 155 -29.61 24.46 16.17
CA LYS A 155 -30.91 25.11 16.51
C LYS A 155 -31.62 24.36 17.63
N PRO A 156 -32.50 25.00 18.42
CA PRO A 156 -33.22 24.33 19.52
C PRO A 156 -33.99 23.06 19.10
N ARG A 157 -34.54 23.03 17.87
CA ARG A 157 -35.23 21.87 17.32
C ARG A 157 -34.29 20.72 17.04
N GLN A 158 -33.11 21.04 16.45
CA GLN A 158 -32.02 20.07 16.19
C GLN A 158 -31.47 19.50 17.49
N GLN A 159 -31.25 20.36 18.49
CA GLN A 159 -30.73 19.92 19.80
C GLN A 159 -31.71 18.97 20.51
N ARG A 160 -33.06 19.25 20.46
CA ARG A 160 -34.06 18.33 21.01
C ARG A 160 -34.07 16.99 20.29
N TRP A 161 -34.00 17.00 18.96
CA TRP A 161 -33.94 15.76 18.17
C TRP A 161 -32.66 14.97 18.46
N LEU A 162 -31.49 15.61 18.50
CA LEU A 162 -30.20 14.97 18.79
C LEU A 162 -30.16 14.38 20.21
N ARG A 163 -30.81 15.06 21.19
CA ARG A 163 -30.92 14.51 22.55
C ARG A 163 -31.80 13.27 22.57
N LYS A 164 -32.91 13.27 21.82
CA LYS A 164 -33.78 12.09 21.69
C LYS A 164 -33.01 10.97 20.99
N TYR A 165 -32.33 11.25 19.89
CA TYR A 165 -31.49 10.28 19.17
C TYR A 165 -30.38 9.71 20.07
N PHE A 166 -29.75 10.55 20.89
CA PHE A 166 -28.76 10.10 21.86
C PHE A 166 -29.37 9.09 22.86
N ARG A 167 -30.55 9.38 23.42
CA ARG A 167 -31.24 8.50 24.39
C ARG A 167 -31.71 7.18 23.79
N ASP A 168 -32.23 7.24 22.57
CA ASP A 168 -32.85 6.08 21.94
C ASP A 168 -31.82 5.16 21.26
N GLU A 169 -30.80 5.72 20.61
CA GLU A 169 -29.91 4.98 19.72
C GLU A 169 -28.44 4.87 20.24
N ILE A 170 -27.97 5.84 21.03
CA ILE A 170 -26.60 5.92 21.46
C ILE A 170 -26.41 5.45 22.91
N LEU A 171 -27.19 6.02 23.83
CA LEU A 171 -27.09 5.75 25.27
C LEU A 171 -27.18 4.25 25.62
N PRO A 172 -28.09 3.45 25.02
CA PRO A 172 -28.25 2.04 25.37
C PRO A 172 -27.04 1.15 25.02
N VAL A 173 -26.18 1.61 24.10
CA VAL A 173 -24.98 0.85 23.64
C VAL A 173 -23.69 1.36 24.25
N LEU A 174 -23.75 2.39 25.11
CA LEU A 174 -22.60 2.96 25.79
C LEU A 174 -22.42 2.32 27.18
N SER A 175 -21.15 2.02 27.50
CA SER A 175 -20.75 1.58 28.83
C SER A 175 -19.61 2.46 29.33
N PRO A 176 -19.88 3.47 30.17
CA PRO A 176 -18.86 4.28 30.77
C PRO A 176 -18.04 3.44 31.77
N LEU A 177 -16.72 3.63 31.79
CA LEU A 177 -15.80 2.94 32.68
C LEU A 177 -15.12 4.00 33.57
N GLY A 178 -15.41 3.98 34.88
CA GLY A 178 -14.72 4.79 35.85
C GLY A 178 -13.24 4.38 35.97
N LEU A 179 -12.37 5.36 36.10
CA LEU A 179 -10.95 5.14 36.37
C LEU A 179 -10.69 5.30 37.86
N ASP A 180 -10.62 4.20 38.56
CA ASP A 180 -10.27 4.13 39.97
C ASP A 180 -9.21 3.04 40.23
N PRO A 181 -8.54 3.03 41.40
CA PRO A 181 -7.52 2.03 41.70
C PRO A 181 -7.99 0.57 41.67
N ALA A 182 -9.31 0.34 41.78
CA ALA A 182 -9.89 -1.01 41.76
C ALA A 182 -10.20 -1.52 40.36
N HIS A 183 -10.20 -0.64 39.35
CA HIS A 183 -10.48 -1.01 37.96
C HIS A 183 -9.23 -0.80 37.10
N PRO A 184 -8.80 -1.81 36.36
CA PRO A 184 -7.73 -1.65 35.40
C PRO A 184 -8.16 -0.66 34.29
N PHE A 185 -7.19 0.11 33.77
CA PHE A 185 -7.44 0.99 32.64
C PHE A 185 -8.05 0.22 31.47
N PRO A 186 -9.16 0.69 30.87
CA PRO A 186 -9.86 -0.06 29.86
C PRO A 186 -9.00 -0.27 28.61
N ARG A 187 -9.10 -1.45 28.03
CA ARG A 187 -8.42 -1.77 26.76
C ARG A 187 -9.04 -0.95 25.64
N ILE A 188 -8.29 0.03 25.15
CA ILE A 188 -8.70 0.91 24.05
C ILE A 188 -8.30 0.28 22.72
N LEU A 189 -9.29 0.06 21.86
CA LEU A 189 -9.09 -0.50 20.53
C LEU A 189 -8.34 0.49 19.61
N ASN A 190 -7.52 -0.07 18.72
CA ASN A 190 -6.81 0.70 17.70
C ASN A 190 -7.76 1.60 16.90
N LYS A 191 -7.44 2.89 16.80
CA LYS A 191 -8.19 3.93 16.05
C LYS A 191 -9.68 4.07 16.44
N SER A 192 -10.09 3.62 17.63
CA SER A 192 -11.46 3.85 18.13
C SER A 192 -11.63 5.28 18.65
N LEU A 193 -12.85 5.81 18.51
CA LEU A 193 -13.26 7.05 19.14
C LEU A 193 -13.55 6.80 20.62
N ASN A 194 -12.93 7.59 21.48
CA ASN A 194 -13.15 7.53 22.93
C ASN A 194 -13.31 8.96 23.46
N ILE A 195 -14.06 9.10 24.54
CA ILE A 195 -14.20 10.34 25.29
C ILE A 195 -13.66 10.09 26.69
N VAL A 196 -12.72 10.90 27.12
CA VAL A 196 -12.35 10.98 28.53
C VAL A 196 -13.19 12.04 29.19
N VAL A 197 -13.89 11.66 30.26
CA VAL A 197 -14.82 12.51 30.99
C VAL A 197 -14.24 12.83 32.35
N VAL A 198 -14.21 14.10 32.72
CA VAL A 198 -13.80 14.57 34.04
C VAL A 198 -15.04 14.73 34.88
N LEU A 199 -15.04 14.08 36.04
CA LEU A 199 -16.17 14.00 36.94
C LEU A 199 -15.87 14.62 38.29
N GLU A 200 -16.91 15.19 38.92
CA GLU A 200 -16.89 15.63 40.31
C GLU A 200 -18.10 15.06 41.02
N GLY A 201 -17.90 14.51 42.21
CA GLY A 201 -18.97 13.92 43.02
C GLY A 201 -18.64 12.53 43.47
N LYS A 202 -19.62 11.82 43.97
CA LYS A 202 -19.53 10.44 44.45
C LYS A 202 -20.42 9.53 43.61
N ASP A 203 -19.93 8.33 43.35
CA ASP A 203 -20.77 7.29 42.71
C ASP A 203 -21.81 6.71 43.66
N ALA A 204 -22.63 5.78 43.18
CA ALA A 204 -23.70 5.13 43.96
C ALA A 204 -23.16 4.38 45.22
N PHE A 205 -21.88 4.10 45.30
CA PHE A 205 -21.21 3.46 46.42
C PHE A 205 -20.47 4.45 47.33
N GLY A 206 -20.65 5.78 47.11
CA GLY A 206 -20.03 6.83 47.91
C GLY A 206 -18.55 7.08 47.59
N ARG A 207 -17.99 6.47 46.52
CA ARG A 207 -16.59 6.66 46.11
C ARG A 207 -16.44 7.91 45.26
N ALA A 208 -15.39 8.70 45.52
CA ALA A 208 -15.02 9.82 44.64
C ALA A 208 -14.42 9.27 43.34
N SER A 209 -15.07 9.49 42.21
CA SER A 209 -14.53 9.20 40.89
C SER A 209 -14.24 10.50 40.17
N HIS A 210 -13.00 10.67 39.70
CA HIS A 210 -12.58 11.92 39.06
C HIS A 210 -12.52 11.83 37.55
N MET A 211 -12.53 10.60 37.00
CA MET A 211 -12.40 10.40 35.55
C MET A 211 -13.08 9.12 35.10
N ALA A 212 -13.68 9.16 33.93
CA ALA A 212 -14.23 7.99 33.25
C ALA A 212 -13.86 8.00 31.76
N ILE A 213 -13.89 6.80 31.14
CA ILE A 213 -13.76 6.66 29.69
C ILE A 213 -15.05 6.11 29.11
N VAL A 214 -15.55 6.80 28.09
CA VAL A 214 -16.67 6.37 27.26
C VAL A 214 -16.14 5.96 25.88
N ARG A 215 -16.28 4.70 25.53
CA ARG A 215 -15.87 4.15 24.24
C ARG A 215 -17.06 4.19 23.27
N ALA A 216 -16.91 4.85 22.14
CA ALA A 216 -17.93 4.82 21.10
C ALA A 216 -17.86 3.50 20.30
N PRO A 217 -18.90 2.66 20.32
CA PRO A 217 -18.96 1.42 19.54
C PRO A 217 -18.74 1.66 18.04
N ARG A 218 -18.11 0.68 17.36
CA ARG A 218 -17.87 0.76 15.91
C ARG A 218 -19.15 0.62 15.09
N SER A 219 -20.19 0.04 15.64
CA SER A 219 -21.52 -0.08 15.05
C SER A 219 -22.23 1.24 14.85
N LEU A 220 -21.92 2.26 15.68
CA LEU A 220 -22.51 3.59 15.54
C LEU A 220 -21.91 4.35 14.34
N PRO A 221 -22.75 5.06 13.54
CA PRO A 221 -22.28 5.92 12.47
C PRO A 221 -21.45 7.07 13.05
N ARG A 222 -20.37 7.44 12.38
CA ARG A 222 -19.52 8.59 12.80
C ARG A 222 -20.06 9.92 12.32
N ILE A 223 -20.85 9.88 11.25
CA ILE A 223 -21.59 11.00 10.66
C ILE A 223 -23.09 10.69 10.79
N ILE A 224 -23.82 11.56 11.43
CA ILE A 224 -25.26 11.44 11.63
C ILE A 224 -25.93 12.47 10.70
N ARG A 225 -26.74 12.01 9.74
CA ARG A 225 -27.55 12.87 8.88
C ARG A 225 -28.80 13.31 9.65
N LEU A 226 -29.10 14.59 9.65
CA LEU A 226 -30.35 15.08 10.22
C LEU A 226 -31.51 14.81 9.25
N PRO A 227 -32.67 14.36 9.74
CA PRO A 227 -33.87 14.23 8.92
C PRO A 227 -34.26 15.57 8.29
N GLU A 228 -34.90 15.55 7.14
CA GLU A 228 -35.29 16.75 6.40
C GLU A 228 -36.15 17.72 7.23
N GLU A 229 -37.07 17.20 8.04
CA GLU A 229 -37.92 18.01 8.89
C GLU A 229 -37.15 18.72 10.02
N ILE A 230 -35.97 18.21 10.40
CA ILE A 230 -35.11 18.75 11.45
C ILE A 230 -33.97 19.57 10.86
N SER A 231 -33.57 19.24 9.64
CA SER A 231 -32.52 19.90 8.91
C SER A 231 -32.85 21.37 8.68
N GLY A 232 -31.82 22.22 8.62
CA GLY A 232 -31.98 23.61 8.17
C GLY A 232 -31.51 23.78 6.71
N GLY A 233 -31.21 22.66 6.02
CA GLY A 233 -30.76 22.60 4.64
C GLY A 233 -30.81 21.17 4.11
N GLU A 234 -30.44 20.99 2.87
CA GLU A 234 -30.61 19.75 2.13
C GLU A 234 -29.74 18.58 2.67
N ASN A 235 -28.50 18.91 3.10
CA ASN A 235 -27.56 17.92 3.58
C ASN A 235 -26.85 18.39 4.85
N ASP A 236 -27.59 18.29 5.98
CA ASP A 236 -27.06 18.61 7.30
C ASP A 236 -26.58 17.36 8.03
N PHE A 237 -25.38 17.43 8.54
CA PHE A 237 -24.72 16.35 9.27
C PHE A 237 -24.20 16.83 10.63
N VAL A 238 -24.11 15.89 11.57
CA VAL A 238 -23.52 16.10 12.89
C VAL A 238 -22.52 14.97 13.16
N LEU A 239 -21.39 15.31 13.78
CA LEU A 239 -20.39 14.32 14.20
C LEU A 239 -20.87 13.58 15.45
N LEU A 240 -20.74 12.26 15.49
CA LEU A 240 -21.03 11.46 16.69
C LEU A 240 -20.25 11.98 17.91
N SER A 241 -18.97 12.38 17.72
CA SER A 241 -18.17 12.94 18.82
C SER A 241 -18.78 14.20 19.43
N SER A 242 -19.44 15.05 18.61
CA SER A 242 -20.13 16.25 19.09
C SER A 242 -21.38 15.90 19.88
N VAL A 243 -22.12 14.86 19.43
CA VAL A 243 -23.32 14.38 20.16
C VAL A 243 -22.94 13.76 21.51
N LEU A 244 -21.90 12.91 21.51
CA LEU A 244 -21.37 12.32 22.73
C LEU A 244 -20.92 13.38 23.73
N ALA A 245 -20.14 14.36 23.28
CA ALA A 245 -19.66 15.43 24.16
C ALA A 245 -20.79 16.35 24.66
N ALA A 246 -21.88 16.48 23.90
CA ALA A 246 -23.02 17.33 24.27
C ALA A 246 -23.95 16.74 25.35
N PHE A 247 -24.07 15.40 25.36
CA PHE A 247 -25.04 14.71 26.22
C PHE A 247 -24.42 13.64 27.12
N VAL A 248 -23.09 13.69 27.28
CA VAL A 248 -22.35 12.73 28.10
C VAL A 248 -22.73 12.76 29.59
N ASP A 249 -23.25 13.87 30.05
CA ASP A 249 -23.81 14.06 31.42
C ASP A 249 -24.91 13.06 31.72
N GLU A 250 -25.72 12.67 30.74
CA GLU A 250 -26.79 11.70 30.92
C GLU A 250 -26.28 10.27 31.25
N LEU A 251 -24.98 10.00 31.04
CA LEU A 251 -24.32 8.75 31.44
C LEU A 251 -23.93 8.71 32.92
N PHE A 252 -23.94 9.86 33.61
CA PHE A 252 -23.44 10.01 34.98
C PHE A 252 -24.44 10.67 35.90
N PRO A 253 -25.62 10.08 36.11
CA PRO A 253 -26.65 10.66 36.96
C PRO A 253 -26.13 10.83 38.40
N GLY A 254 -26.32 12.03 38.96
CA GLY A 254 -25.86 12.37 40.30
C GLY A 254 -24.40 12.85 40.39
N MET A 255 -23.65 12.85 39.30
CA MET A 255 -22.28 13.40 39.22
C MET A 255 -22.26 14.63 38.31
N GLN A 256 -21.32 15.54 38.56
CA GLN A 256 -21.10 16.71 37.73
C GLN A 256 -19.99 16.45 36.70
N VAL A 257 -20.33 16.59 35.40
CA VAL A 257 -19.34 16.53 34.31
C VAL A 257 -18.64 17.89 34.21
N LYS A 258 -17.32 17.93 34.43
CA LYS A 258 -16.49 19.14 34.32
C LYS A 258 -15.87 19.30 32.95
N GLY A 259 -15.77 18.21 32.16
CA GLY A 259 -15.23 18.24 30.80
C GLY A 259 -15.31 16.87 30.13
N ALA A 260 -15.36 16.90 28.80
CA ALA A 260 -15.43 15.70 27.97
C ALA A 260 -14.55 15.90 26.74
N TYR A 261 -13.48 15.11 26.60
CA TYR A 261 -12.44 15.32 25.60
C TYR A 261 -12.28 14.06 24.74
N GLN A 262 -12.38 14.22 23.45
CA GLN A 262 -12.22 13.12 22.50
C GLN A 262 -10.74 12.75 22.33
N PHE A 263 -10.48 11.46 22.22
CA PHE A 263 -9.15 10.94 21.91
C PHE A 263 -9.19 9.62 21.14
N ARG A 264 -8.10 9.31 20.45
CA ARG A 264 -7.84 7.98 19.89
C ARG A 264 -6.37 7.60 20.01
N VAL A 265 -6.11 6.30 20.00
CA VAL A 265 -4.76 5.74 19.99
C VAL A 265 -4.55 4.97 18.69
N THR A 266 -3.43 5.21 18.01
CA THR A 266 -2.97 4.37 16.91
C THR A 266 -1.97 3.36 17.46
N ARG A 267 -2.14 2.08 17.13
CA ARG A 267 -1.34 0.96 17.63
C ARG A 267 -0.54 0.30 16.52
N ASN A 268 0.53 -0.40 16.89
CA ASN A 268 1.20 -1.32 15.97
C ASN A 268 0.18 -2.32 15.40
N SER A 269 0.31 -2.67 14.14
CA SER A 269 -0.56 -3.65 13.45
C SER A 269 0.21 -4.88 12.98
N GLU A 270 1.49 -5.01 13.30
CA GLU A 270 2.32 -6.13 12.88
C GLU A 270 2.04 -7.35 13.77
N LEU A 271 1.60 -8.43 13.15
CA LEU A 271 1.41 -9.71 13.83
C LEU A 271 2.79 -10.40 13.92
N LEU A 272 3.21 -10.73 15.11
CA LEU A 272 4.42 -11.51 15.36
C LEU A 272 4.00 -12.98 15.40
N VAL A 273 4.17 -13.65 14.27
CA VAL A 273 3.88 -15.07 14.11
C VAL A 273 5.22 -15.75 13.89
N ASP A 274 5.63 -16.63 14.78
CA ASP A 274 6.83 -17.45 14.61
C ASP A 274 6.50 -18.57 13.62
N GLU A 275 7.09 -18.52 12.43
CA GLU A 275 6.76 -19.41 11.31
C GLU A 275 7.48 -20.76 11.43
N ASP A 276 8.58 -20.82 12.18
CA ASP A 276 9.44 -22.00 12.27
C ASP A 276 8.88 -23.04 13.27
N GLU A 277 8.00 -22.62 14.18
CA GLU A 277 7.39 -23.50 15.22
C GLU A 277 5.94 -23.94 14.91
N MET A 278 5.42 -23.66 13.69
CA MET A 278 3.99 -23.83 13.40
C MET A 278 3.65 -25.00 12.49
N GLU A 279 2.74 -25.83 12.96
CA GLU A 279 2.10 -26.86 12.13
C GLU A 279 1.04 -26.31 11.15
N ASN A 280 0.36 -25.19 11.48
CA ASN A 280 -0.70 -24.61 10.65
C ASN A 280 -0.75 -23.08 10.73
N LEU A 281 -0.28 -22.41 9.67
CA LEU A 281 -0.23 -20.96 9.56
C LEU A 281 -1.62 -20.29 9.66
N ALA A 282 -2.67 -20.88 9.09
CA ALA A 282 -4.02 -20.31 9.15
C ALA A 282 -4.58 -20.31 10.57
N HIS A 283 -4.33 -21.39 11.35
CA HIS A 283 -4.78 -21.50 12.74
C HIS A 283 -4.06 -20.49 13.65
N ALA A 284 -2.76 -20.38 13.51
CA ALA A 284 -1.95 -19.44 14.27
C ALA A 284 -2.34 -17.98 14.02
N LEU A 285 -2.56 -17.61 12.74
CA LEU A 285 -3.04 -16.29 12.40
C LEU A 285 -4.42 -15.97 12.98
N LYS A 286 -5.36 -16.95 13.02
CA LYS A 286 -6.68 -16.76 13.66
C LYS A 286 -6.54 -16.37 15.13
N GLY A 287 -5.61 -16.99 15.87
CA GLY A 287 -5.32 -16.65 17.27
C GLY A 287 -4.76 -15.23 17.45
N GLU A 288 -3.77 -14.86 16.66
CA GLU A 288 -3.10 -13.56 16.76
C GLU A 288 -3.97 -12.40 16.29
N LEU A 289 -4.89 -12.61 15.34
CA LEU A 289 -5.79 -11.56 14.86
C LEU A 289 -6.66 -10.96 15.96
N ALA A 290 -7.05 -11.74 16.96
CA ALA A 290 -7.85 -11.27 18.11
C ALA A 290 -7.07 -10.27 18.98
N SER A 291 -5.76 -10.44 19.14
CA SER A 291 -4.89 -9.58 19.95
C SER A 291 -4.48 -8.29 19.24
N ARG A 292 -4.52 -8.23 17.91
CA ARG A 292 -4.03 -7.13 17.07
C ARG A 292 -4.57 -5.75 17.46
N GLY A 293 -5.84 -5.67 17.88
CA GLY A 293 -6.46 -4.42 18.30
C GLY A 293 -5.86 -3.79 19.55
N PHE A 294 -4.98 -4.50 20.28
CA PHE A 294 -4.43 -4.12 21.57
C PHE A 294 -2.89 -4.13 21.63
N LEU A 295 -2.22 -4.24 20.49
CA LEU A 295 -0.76 -4.14 20.40
C LEU A 295 -0.26 -2.76 20.89
N ARG A 296 1.05 -2.60 21.03
CA ARG A 296 1.70 -1.40 21.57
C ARG A 296 1.18 -0.12 20.91
N ALA A 297 0.89 0.90 21.72
CA ALA A 297 0.49 2.22 21.24
C ALA A 297 1.67 2.93 20.54
N MET A 298 1.37 3.66 19.46
CA MET A 298 2.37 4.40 18.65
C MET A 298 2.17 5.91 18.72
N ARG A 299 0.92 6.38 18.82
CA ARG A 299 0.59 7.81 18.98
C ARG A 299 -0.74 8.00 19.68
N LEU A 300 -0.89 9.18 20.30
CA LEU A 300 -2.13 9.67 20.88
C LEU A 300 -2.60 10.90 20.11
N GLU A 301 -3.82 10.87 19.58
CA GLU A 301 -4.51 12.05 19.05
C GLU A 301 -5.61 12.46 20.04
N ILE A 302 -5.66 13.76 20.36
CA ILE A 302 -6.55 14.29 21.40
C ILE A 302 -7.01 15.71 21.04
N GLY A 303 -8.21 16.07 21.45
CA GLY A 303 -8.72 17.43 21.25
C GLY A 303 -7.76 18.49 21.82
N SER A 304 -7.59 19.57 21.08
CA SER A 304 -6.68 20.66 21.47
C SER A 304 -7.04 21.36 22.77
N ASP A 305 -8.33 21.29 23.15
CA ASP A 305 -8.94 21.80 24.38
C ASP A 305 -8.68 20.94 25.62
N CYS A 306 -8.12 19.73 25.45
CA CYS A 306 -7.89 18.80 26.56
C CYS A 306 -6.77 19.29 27.49
N PRO A 307 -7.01 19.38 28.83
CA PRO A 307 -6.01 19.81 29.81
C PRO A 307 -4.78 18.89 29.84
N ASN A 308 -3.61 19.48 30.09
CA ASN A 308 -2.31 18.76 30.14
C ASN A 308 -2.29 17.63 31.18
N GLY A 309 -2.95 17.81 32.34
CA GLY A 309 -3.03 16.76 33.37
C GLY A 309 -3.68 15.46 32.87
N ILE A 310 -4.75 15.59 32.06
CA ILE A 310 -5.44 14.44 31.46
C ILE A 310 -4.53 13.76 30.42
N VAL A 311 -3.86 14.58 29.58
CA VAL A 311 -2.92 14.06 28.59
C VAL A 311 -1.81 13.24 29.26
N LYS A 312 -1.21 13.76 30.34
CA LYS A 312 -0.16 13.04 31.10
C LYS A 312 -0.68 11.74 31.69
N THR A 313 -1.92 11.72 32.18
CA THR A 313 -2.56 10.49 32.68
C THR A 313 -2.71 9.44 31.57
N LEU A 314 -3.20 9.85 30.38
CA LEU A 314 -3.34 8.95 29.23
C LEU A 314 -1.98 8.44 28.73
N LEU A 315 -0.97 9.32 28.64
CA LEU A 315 0.39 8.94 28.25
C LEU A 315 0.99 7.87 29.17
N LYS A 316 0.80 8.05 30.48
CA LYS A 316 1.25 7.05 31.47
C LYS A 316 0.59 5.69 31.23
N HIS A 317 -0.72 5.65 31.00
CA HIS A 317 -1.45 4.40 30.77
C HIS A 317 -1.14 3.73 29.43
N PHE A 318 -0.82 4.49 28.39
CA PHE A 318 -0.43 3.96 27.10
C PHE A 318 1.09 3.75 26.93
N GLU A 319 1.88 4.07 27.94
CA GLU A 319 3.35 4.02 27.92
C GLU A 319 3.93 4.80 26.73
N LEU A 320 3.39 6.00 26.50
CA LEU A 320 3.78 6.87 25.39
C LEU A 320 4.59 8.07 25.90
N PRO A 321 5.65 8.50 25.18
CA PRO A 321 6.35 9.75 25.44
C PRO A 321 5.54 10.98 24.97
N GLU A 322 5.88 12.16 25.47
CA GLU A 322 5.14 13.39 25.16
C GLU A 322 5.21 13.80 23.66
N ASN A 323 6.29 13.47 22.96
CA ASN A 323 6.51 13.84 21.56
C ASN A 323 5.61 13.09 20.55
N VAL A 324 4.84 12.09 20.99
CA VAL A 324 3.88 11.36 20.15
C VAL A 324 2.42 11.78 20.35
N VAL A 325 2.21 12.90 21.02
CA VAL A 325 0.89 13.52 21.21
C VAL A 325 0.59 14.48 20.07
N TYR A 326 -0.53 14.27 19.42
CA TYR A 326 -1.06 15.14 18.36
C TYR A 326 -2.33 15.83 18.86
N ARG A 327 -2.21 17.11 19.20
CA ARG A 327 -3.36 17.94 19.59
C ARG A 327 -4.04 18.46 18.34
N ILE A 328 -5.34 18.18 18.19
CA ILE A 328 -6.08 18.45 16.99
C ILE A 328 -7.26 19.40 17.27
N ASN A 329 -7.50 20.31 16.34
CA ASN A 329 -8.69 21.18 16.35
C ASN A 329 -9.75 20.62 15.37
N GLY A 330 -10.55 19.69 15.85
CA GLY A 330 -11.56 19.01 15.03
C GLY A 330 -11.81 17.58 15.51
N PRO A 331 -12.50 16.74 14.71
CA PRO A 331 -12.78 15.38 15.12
C PRO A 331 -11.52 14.53 15.14
N VAL A 332 -11.28 13.78 16.20
CA VAL A 332 -10.30 12.68 16.13
C VAL A 332 -10.76 11.71 15.05
N ASN A 333 -9.83 11.15 14.30
CA ASN A 333 -10.19 10.25 13.20
C ASN A 333 -10.88 10.97 12.02
N LEU A 334 -10.29 12.08 11.57
CA LEU A 334 -10.82 12.94 10.50
C LEU A 334 -11.15 12.17 9.20
N ASN A 335 -10.45 11.04 8.92
CA ASN A 335 -10.77 10.19 7.77
C ASN A 335 -12.23 9.67 7.75
N ARG A 336 -12.94 9.71 8.89
CA ARG A 336 -14.33 9.23 8.96
C ARG A 336 -15.32 10.17 8.28
N VAL A 337 -14.95 11.41 8.01
CA VAL A 337 -15.78 12.33 7.23
C VAL A 337 -15.96 11.88 5.78
N ILE A 338 -15.20 10.86 5.33
CA ILE A 338 -15.40 10.20 4.02
C ILE A 338 -16.83 9.67 3.86
N GLN A 339 -17.54 9.35 4.95
CA GLN A 339 -18.94 8.91 4.89
C GLN A 339 -19.86 9.93 4.21
N VAL A 340 -19.52 11.22 4.27
CA VAL A 340 -20.28 12.28 3.57
C VAL A 340 -20.25 12.06 2.06
N TYR A 341 -19.12 11.57 1.51
CA TYR A 341 -18.98 11.27 0.08
C TYR A 341 -20.04 10.26 -0.41
N ASP A 342 -20.34 9.25 0.39
CA ASP A 342 -21.31 8.20 0.06
C ASP A 342 -22.75 8.61 0.36
N LEU A 343 -22.95 9.47 1.38
CA LEU A 343 -24.28 9.91 1.83
C LEU A 343 -24.87 11.04 0.98
N VAL A 344 -24.06 11.70 0.16
CA VAL A 344 -24.48 12.86 -0.65
C VAL A 344 -24.54 12.46 -2.12
N ASP A 345 -25.74 12.60 -2.70
CA ASP A 345 -25.97 12.37 -4.14
C ASP A 345 -25.84 13.71 -4.90
N ARG A 346 -24.58 14.07 -5.22
CA ARG A 346 -24.17 15.27 -5.96
C ARG A 346 -23.09 14.90 -6.96
N PRO A 347 -23.45 14.29 -8.11
CA PRO A 347 -22.49 13.81 -9.12
C PRO A 347 -21.55 14.90 -9.63
N GLU A 348 -22.01 16.13 -9.74
CA GLU A 348 -21.23 17.28 -10.20
C GLU A 348 -20.08 17.68 -9.24
N LEU A 349 -20.13 17.22 -8.00
CA LEU A 349 -19.06 17.40 -7.00
C LEU A 349 -18.09 16.22 -6.93
N LYS A 350 -18.25 15.23 -7.82
CA LYS A 350 -17.42 14.02 -7.94
C LYS A 350 -16.78 13.94 -9.32
N PHE A 351 -15.77 13.10 -9.47
CA PHE A 351 -15.24 12.83 -10.81
C PHE A 351 -16.33 12.23 -11.71
N PRO A 352 -16.43 12.66 -12.98
CA PRO A 352 -17.38 12.07 -13.93
C PRO A 352 -17.18 10.55 -14.02
N THR A 353 -18.27 9.81 -14.09
CA THR A 353 -18.20 8.36 -14.36
C THR A 353 -17.63 8.14 -15.77
N PHE A 354 -16.91 7.04 -15.95
CA PHE A 354 -16.40 6.64 -17.25
C PHE A 354 -16.70 5.15 -17.48
N GLN A 355 -16.76 4.75 -18.74
CA GLN A 355 -16.94 3.36 -19.13
C GLN A 355 -15.59 2.82 -19.62
N PRO A 356 -15.01 1.81 -18.92
CA PRO A 356 -13.82 1.14 -19.43
C PRO A 356 -14.09 0.49 -20.79
N ARG A 357 -13.10 0.50 -21.66
CA ARG A 357 -13.17 -0.16 -22.95
C ARG A 357 -13.35 -1.66 -22.74
N MET A 358 -14.38 -2.22 -23.37
CA MET A 358 -14.63 -3.66 -23.36
C MET A 358 -13.81 -4.34 -24.46
N LEU A 359 -13.29 -5.52 -24.16
CA LEU A 359 -12.64 -6.34 -25.17
C LEU A 359 -13.67 -6.78 -26.23
N LYS A 360 -13.42 -6.43 -27.49
CA LYS A 360 -14.26 -6.86 -28.62
C LYS A 360 -13.73 -8.19 -29.17
N LEU A 361 -14.48 -9.26 -28.99
CA LEU A 361 -14.08 -10.62 -29.41
C LEU A 361 -14.57 -10.99 -30.82
N GLY A 362 -15.52 -10.22 -31.39
CA GLY A 362 -16.23 -10.63 -32.60
C GLY A 362 -16.94 -11.97 -32.40
N ASP A 363 -16.84 -12.85 -33.38
CA ASP A 363 -17.41 -14.22 -33.31
C ASP A 363 -16.46 -15.23 -32.64
N ASP A 364 -15.25 -14.83 -32.29
CA ASP A 364 -14.25 -15.72 -31.70
C ASP A 364 -14.47 -15.88 -30.18
N SER A 365 -14.17 -17.06 -29.66
CA SER A 365 -14.01 -17.24 -28.21
C SER A 365 -12.76 -16.52 -27.73
N LEU A 366 -12.73 -16.16 -26.42
CA LEU A 366 -11.57 -15.53 -25.81
C LEU A 366 -10.30 -16.39 -25.96
N PHE A 367 -10.42 -17.71 -25.82
CA PHE A 367 -9.30 -18.65 -26.07
C PHE A 367 -8.80 -18.58 -27.52
N ALA A 368 -9.69 -18.52 -28.51
CA ALA A 368 -9.29 -18.37 -29.91
C ALA A 368 -8.57 -17.02 -30.16
N THR A 369 -9.05 -15.95 -29.55
CA THR A 369 -8.45 -14.63 -29.66
C THR A 369 -7.03 -14.59 -29.06
N ILE A 370 -6.84 -15.09 -27.84
CA ILE A 370 -5.51 -15.16 -27.18
C ILE A 370 -4.55 -16.06 -27.98
N ARG A 371 -5.07 -17.10 -28.61
CA ARG A 371 -4.25 -17.99 -29.44
C ARG A 371 -3.76 -17.32 -30.72
N LYS A 372 -4.55 -16.42 -31.31
CA LYS A 372 -4.18 -15.64 -32.49
C LYS A 372 -3.13 -14.57 -32.13
N SER A 373 -3.31 -13.90 -31.00
CA SER A 373 -2.48 -12.79 -30.56
C SER A 373 -2.54 -12.60 -29.05
N ASP A 374 -1.40 -12.23 -28.44
CA ASP A 374 -1.39 -11.77 -27.06
C ASP A 374 -2.35 -10.59 -26.87
N LEU A 375 -3.01 -10.51 -25.71
CA LEU A 375 -3.90 -9.43 -25.35
C LEU A 375 -3.30 -8.65 -24.20
N LEU A 376 -3.18 -7.34 -24.39
CA LEU A 376 -2.73 -6.40 -23.37
C LEU A 376 -3.93 -5.64 -22.83
N LEU A 377 -4.09 -5.64 -21.52
CA LEU A 377 -5.12 -4.90 -20.79
C LEU A 377 -4.44 -3.79 -19.95
N HIS A 378 -4.93 -2.57 -20.05
CA HIS A 378 -4.47 -1.44 -19.27
C HIS A 378 -5.62 -0.94 -18.39
N HIS A 379 -5.69 -1.42 -17.14
CA HIS A 379 -6.67 -0.97 -16.17
C HIS A 379 -6.31 0.43 -15.65
N PRO A 380 -7.30 1.28 -15.29
CA PRO A 380 -8.74 1.06 -15.31
C PRO A 380 -9.39 1.33 -16.69
N PHE A 381 -8.62 1.71 -17.70
CA PHE A 381 -9.10 2.12 -19.03
C PHE A 381 -9.65 0.94 -19.84
N ASP A 382 -9.02 -0.24 -19.71
CA ASP A 382 -9.56 -1.50 -20.20
C ASP A 382 -10.31 -2.22 -19.08
N SER A 383 -11.47 -2.78 -19.38
CA SER A 383 -12.30 -3.48 -18.40
C SER A 383 -11.62 -4.74 -17.84
N PHE A 384 -11.71 -4.92 -16.52
CA PHE A 384 -11.28 -6.14 -15.84
C PHE A 384 -12.19 -7.35 -16.18
N ALA A 385 -13.35 -7.10 -16.81
CA ALA A 385 -14.28 -8.15 -17.23
C ALA A 385 -13.59 -9.21 -18.09
N ALA A 386 -12.66 -8.83 -18.97
CA ALA A 386 -11.93 -9.79 -19.81
C ALA A 386 -11.15 -10.84 -18.99
N VAL A 387 -10.62 -10.49 -17.81
CA VAL A 387 -9.94 -11.44 -16.90
C VAL A 387 -10.97 -12.35 -16.22
N ILE A 388 -12.11 -11.80 -15.84
CA ILE A 388 -13.24 -12.58 -15.28
C ILE A 388 -13.76 -13.55 -16.32
N ASP A 389 -13.97 -13.10 -17.57
CA ASP A 389 -14.49 -13.90 -18.67
C ASP A 389 -13.54 -15.06 -19.04
N LEU A 390 -12.21 -14.84 -18.95
CA LEU A 390 -11.23 -15.93 -19.14
C LEU A 390 -11.43 -17.04 -18.10
N LEU A 391 -11.57 -16.67 -16.82
CA LEU A 391 -11.79 -17.65 -15.77
C LEU A 391 -13.18 -18.29 -15.84
N LYS A 392 -14.23 -17.50 -16.10
CA LYS A 392 -15.59 -17.98 -16.29
C LYS A 392 -15.67 -18.97 -17.48
N GLY A 393 -15.08 -18.60 -18.63
CA GLY A 393 -15.01 -19.47 -19.78
C GLY A 393 -14.23 -20.76 -19.47
N ALA A 394 -13.12 -20.66 -18.73
CA ALA A 394 -12.36 -21.83 -18.30
C ALA A 394 -13.15 -22.76 -17.36
N ALA A 395 -13.99 -22.20 -16.49
CA ALA A 395 -14.81 -23.00 -15.57
C ALA A 395 -15.86 -23.86 -16.30
N HIS A 396 -16.39 -23.40 -17.45
CA HIS A 396 -17.46 -24.08 -18.20
C HIS A 396 -16.96 -24.87 -19.40
N ASP A 397 -15.78 -24.58 -19.96
CA ASP A 397 -15.28 -25.29 -21.16
C ASP A 397 -14.90 -26.73 -20.80
N PRO A 398 -15.56 -27.77 -21.45
CA PRO A 398 -15.26 -29.16 -21.16
C PRO A 398 -13.83 -29.57 -21.52
N ASN A 399 -13.15 -28.81 -22.37
CA ASN A 399 -11.78 -29.07 -22.78
C ASN A 399 -10.76 -28.51 -21.79
N VAL A 400 -11.15 -27.66 -20.84
CA VAL A 400 -10.27 -27.19 -19.77
C VAL A 400 -10.10 -28.29 -18.73
N LEU A 401 -8.85 -28.63 -18.41
CA LEU A 401 -8.48 -29.70 -17.50
C LEU A 401 -8.04 -29.16 -16.15
N ALA A 402 -7.28 -28.05 -16.16
CA ALA A 402 -6.74 -27.49 -14.94
C ALA A 402 -6.71 -25.96 -14.97
N ILE A 403 -6.87 -25.35 -13.77
CA ILE A 403 -6.77 -23.92 -13.54
C ILE A 403 -5.88 -23.71 -12.32
N LYS A 404 -4.87 -22.82 -12.45
CA LYS A 404 -4.00 -22.44 -11.34
C LYS A 404 -3.98 -20.93 -11.19
N GLN A 405 -4.16 -20.41 -9.96
CA GLN A 405 -4.24 -18.96 -9.73
C GLN A 405 -3.61 -18.56 -8.41
N THR A 406 -2.94 -17.39 -8.41
CA THR A 406 -2.49 -16.73 -7.17
C THR A 406 -3.54 -15.73 -6.72
N LEU A 407 -3.84 -15.68 -5.41
CA LEU A 407 -4.75 -14.71 -4.80
C LEU A 407 -4.08 -14.00 -3.63
N TYR A 408 -4.08 -12.67 -3.65
CA TYR A 408 -3.48 -11.85 -2.60
C TYR A 408 -4.53 -10.99 -1.86
N ARG A 409 -5.32 -10.22 -2.60
CA ARG A 409 -6.43 -9.40 -2.12
C ARG A 409 -7.58 -9.53 -3.10
N THR A 410 -8.67 -10.15 -2.69
CA THR A 410 -9.80 -10.42 -3.57
C THR A 410 -11.08 -9.66 -3.18
N GLY A 411 -11.11 -9.11 -1.96
CA GLY A 411 -12.34 -8.53 -1.40
C GLY A 411 -13.27 -9.59 -0.79
N ARG A 412 -14.34 -9.12 -0.12
CA ARG A 412 -15.26 -10.01 0.60
C ARG A 412 -16.10 -10.89 -0.34
N ASP A 413 -16.57 -10.31 -1.45
CA ASP A 413 -17.45 -10.96 -2.43
C ASP A 413 -16.73 -11.03 -3.79
N SER A 414 -15.76 -11.94 -3.87
CA SER A 414 -14.91 -12.05 -5.05
C SER A 414 -15.51 -12.95 -6.11
N VAL A 415 -15.93 -12.39 -7.25
CA VAL A 415 -16.38 -13.11 -8.44
C VAL A 415 -15.32 -14.11 -8.92
N MET A 416 -14.02 -13.80 -8.75
CA MET A 416 -12.94 -14.73 -9.08
C MET A 416 -13.01 -16.00 -8.22
N VAL A 417 -13.28 -15.87 -6.93
CA VAL A 417 -13.43 -17.03 -6.02
C VAL A 417 -14.63 -17.88 -6.41
N GLU A 418 -15.75 -17.25 -6.75
CA GLU A 418 -16.95 -18.00 -7.21
C GLU A 418 -16.68 -18.84 -8.46
N HIS A 419 -16.00 -18.28 -9.46
CA HIS A 419 -15.67 -19.05 -10.68
C HIS A 419 -14.62 -20.14 -10.45
N LEU A 420 -13.71 -19.99 -9.49
CA LEU A 420 -12.79 -21.06 -9.10
C LEU A 420 -13.54 -22.23 -8.42
N ILE A 421 -14.50 -21.91 -7.54
CA ILE A 421 -15.39 -22.91 -6.92
C ILE A 421 -16.23 -23.63 -7.99
N GLU A 422 -16.81 -22.86 -8.92
CA GLU A 422 -17.59 -23.40 -10.04
C GLU A 422 -16.75 -24.32 -10.93
N ALA A 423 -15.51 -23.93 -11.23
CA ALA A 423 -14.57 -24.76 -11.99
C ALA A 423 -14.31 -26.10 -11.30
N ALA A 424 -14.06 -26.10 -9.98
CA ALA A 424 -13.85 -27.34 -9.22
C ALA A 424 -15.10 -28.23 -9.23
N ARG A 425 -16.29 -27.65 -9.04
CA ARG A 425 -17.57 -28.38 -9.13
C ARG A 425 -17.83 -28.97 -10.52
N ASN A 426 -17.33 -28.30 -11.57
CA ASN A 426 -17.37 -28.81 -12.96
C ASN A 426 -16.25 -29.80 -13.26
N GLY A 427 -15.56 -30.34 -12.23
CA GLY A 427 -14.57 -31.41 -12.36
C GLY A 427 -13.21 -30.96 -12.88
N LYS A 428 -12.89 -29.67 -12.84
CA LYS A 428 -11.55 -29.16 -13.18
C LYS A 428 -10.57 -29.36 -12.01
N ASP A 429 -9.31 -29.65 -12.31
CA ASP A 429 -8.23 -29.58 -11.30
C ASP A 429 -7.89 -28.11 -11.01
N VAL A 430 -8.31 -27.62 -9.85
CA VAL A 430 -8.12 -26.21 -9.46
C VAL A 430 -7.13 -26.10 -8.32
N THR A 431 -6.02 -25.38 -8.56
CA THR A 431 -5.01 -25.06 -7.55
C THR A 431 -4.96 -23.55 -7.30
N VAL A 432 -5.11 -23.13 -6.05
CA VAL A 432 -5.09 -21.72 -5.68
C VAL A 432 -4.02 -21.47 -4.63
N VAL A 433 -3.09 -20.56 -4.93
CA VAL A 433 -2.09 -20.10 -3.97
C VAL A 433 -2.63 -18.84 -3.30
N VAL A 434 -2.93 -18.93 -2.01
CA VAL A 434 -3.52 -17.86 -1.20
C VAL A 434 -2.46 -17.26 -0.27
N GLU A 435 -2.24 -15.94 -0.31
CA GLU A 435 -1.39 -15.25 0.65
C GLU A 435 -2.19 -14.85 1.89
N LEU A 436 -2.07 -15.61 2.96
CA LEU A 436 -2.80 -15.37 4.22
C LEU A 436 -2.35 -14.10 4.94
N ARG A 437 -1.09 -13.68 4.78
CA ARG A 437 -0.51 -12.51 5.45
C ARG A 437 -0.64 -11.23 4.61
N ALA A 438 -1.70 -11.13 3.79
CA ALA A 438 -2.06 -9.90 3.13
C ALA A 438 -2.58 -8.91 4.17
N ARG A 439 -1.74 -7.96 4.58
CA ARG A 439 -2.00 -7.05 5.71
C ARG A 439 -3.37 -6.37 5.61
N PHE A 440 -4.15 -6.45 6.70
CA PHE A 440 -5.54 -6.00 6.84
C PHE A 440 -6.61 -6.84 6.12
N ASP A 441 -6.22 -7.81 5.32
CA ASP A 441 -7.12 -8.74 4.62
C ASP A 441 -6.99 -10.19 5.12
N GLU A 442 -6.19 -10.43 6.18
CA GLU A 442 -5.87 -11.77 6.68
C GLU A 442 -7.14 -12.57 6.99
N GLU A 443 -8.08 -11.97 7.72
CA GLU A 443 -9.35 -12.64 8.08
C GLU A 443 -10.21 -12.96 6.84
N ALA A 444 -10.27 -12.05 5.87
CA ALA A 444 -10.99 -12.29 4.63
C ALA A 444 -10.33 -13.41 3.81
N ASN A 445 -8.99 -13.40 3.74
CA ASN A 445 -8.22 -14.41 3.01
C ASN A 445 -8.35 -15.80 3.63
N ILE A 446 -8.41 -15.90 4.95
CA ILE A 446 -8.66 -17.18 5.64
C ILE A 446 -10.05 -17.71 5.29
N ARG A 447 -11.09 -16.86 5.37
CA ARG A 447 -12.48 -17.28 5.11
C ARG A 447 -12.67 -17.78 3.68
N PHE A 448 -12.14 -17.11 2.67
CA PHE A 448 -12.30 -17.61 1.31
C PHE A 448 -11.43 -18.83 1.02
N ALA A 449 -10.27 -18.98 1.69
CA ALA A 449 -9.48 -20.19 1.60
C ALA A 449 -10.26 -21.41 2.14
N ASP A 450 -10.91 -21.26 3.31
CA ASP A 450 -11.79 -22.29 3.86
C ASP A 450 -12.90 -22.67 2.84
N ARG A 451 -13.60 -21.68 2.23
CA ARG A 451 -14.63 -21.90 1.20
C ARG A 451 -14.11 -22.60 -0.06
N LEU A 452 -12.91 -22.28 -0.52
CA LEU A 452 -12.29 -22.95 -1.67
C LEU A 452 -12.01 -24.41 -1.35
N GLN A 453 -11.47 -24.71 -0.18
CA GLN A 453 -11.20 -26.09 0.26
C GLN A 453 -12.48 -26.93 0.38
N GLU A 454 -13.55 -26.37 0.96
CA GLU A 454 -14.87 -27.01 1.06
C GLU A 454 -15.45 -27.37 -0.33
N ALA A 455 -15.10 -26.61 -1.37
CA ALA A 455 -15.49 -26.87 -2.75
C ALA A 455 -14.59 -27.84 -3.51
N GLY A 456 -13.55 -28.40 -2.86
CA GLY A 456 -12.62 -29.35 -3.47
C GLY A 456 -11.44 -28.69 -4.23
N VAL A 457 -11.21 -27.38 -4.05
CA VAL A 457 -10.04 -26.67 -4.62
C VAL A 457 -8.80 -27.02 -3.81
N GLN A 458 -7.68 -27.27 -4.46
CA GLN A 458 -6.38 -27.40 -3.82
C GLN A 458 -5.88 -26.01 -3.40
N VAL A 459 -5.88 -25.72 -2.10
CA VAL A 459 -5.41 -24.44 -1.55
C VAL A 459 -4.00 -24.58 -0.99
N VAL A 460 -3.10 -23.69 -1.42
CA VAL A 460 -1.73 -23.58 -0.94
C VAL A 460 -1.57 -22.25 -0.23
N TYR A 461 -1.04 -22.25 0.99
CA TYR A 461 -0.87 -21.05 1.82
C TYR A 461 0.48 -20.35 1.63
N GLY A 462 0.91 -20.22 0.37
CA GLY A 462 2.17 -19.57 0.02
C GLY A 462 3.40 -20.40 0.37
N VAL A 463 4.51 -19.73 0.60
CA VAL A 463 5.81 -20.34 0.94
C VAL A 463 6.28 -19.77 2.27
N VAL A 464 6.68 -20.63 3.20
CA VAL A 464 7.24 -20.24 4.51
C VAL A 464 8.42 -19.28 4.31
N GLY A 465 8.47 -18.19 5.06
CA GLY A 465 9.51 -17.15 4.97
C GLY A 465 9.33 -16.16 3.81
N TYR A 466 8.46 -16.43 2.82
CA TYR A 466 8.24 -15.56 1.65
C TYR A 466 6.76 -15.25 1.46
N LYS A 467 6.43 -13.96 1.25
CA LYS A 467 5.06 -13.56 0.87
C LYS A 467 4.85 -13.72 -0.63
N THR A 468 3.80 -14.43 -1.03
CA THR A 468 3.44 -14.59 -2.44
C THR A 468 2.71 -13.35 -2.94
N HIS A 469 3.35 -12.59 -3.83
CA HIS A 469 2.81 -11.34 -4.37
C HIS A 469 2.70 -11.34 -5.91
N ALA A 470 3.15 -12.38 -6.59
CA ALA A 470 2.97 -12.58 -8.02
C ALA A 470 1.49 -12.69 -8.39
N LYS A 471 1.08 -12.12 -9.54
CA LYS A 471 -0.28 -12.19 -10.07
C LYS A 471 -0.25 -13.02 -11.34
N MET A 472 -0.67 -14.28 -11.20
CA MET A 472 -0.61 -15.28 -12.26
C MET A 472 -1.89 -16.11 -12.28
N LEU A 473 -2.40 -16.36 -13.49
CA LEU A 473 -3.46 -17.34 -13.79
C LEU A 473 -2.96 -18.22 -14.93
N LEU A 474 -3.09 -19.53 -14.78
CA LEU A 474 -2.77 -20.51 -15.81
C LEU A 474 -3.99 -21.41 -16.04
N VAL A 475 -4.42 -21.50 -17.29
CA VAL A 475 -5.47 -22.41 -17.75
C VAL A 475 -4.83 -23.44 -18.68
N VAL A 476 -5.04 -24.71 -18.41
CA VAL A 476 -4.59 -25.83 -19.25
C VAL A 476 -5.79 -26.43 -19.97
N ARG A 477 -5.81 -26.31 -21.30
CA ARG A 477 -6.91 -26.70 -22.17
C ARG A 477 -6.45 -27.77 -23.16
N ARG A 478 -7.26 -28.78 -23.41
CA ARG A 478 -7.05 -29.79 -24.47
C ARG A 478 -7.48 -29.22 -25.82
N GLU A 479 -6.58 -29.22 -26.77
CA GLU A 479 -6.84 -28.81 -28.15
C GLU A 479 -6.43 -29.91 -29.12
N GLY A 480 -7.42 -30.69 -29.54
CA GLY A 480 -7.17 -31.92 -30.26
C GLY A 480 -6.33 -32.90 -29.43
N LYS A 481 -5.16 -33.29 -29.93
CA LYS A 481 -4.23 -34.20 -29.24
C LYS A 481 -3.23 -33.50 -28.31
N ARG A 482 -3.22 -32.17 -28.21
CA ARG A 482 -2.23 -31.41 -27.46
C ARG A 482 -2.88 -30.69 -26.28
N LEU A 483 -2.07 -30.39 -25.29
CA LEU A 483 -2.42 -29.50 -24.19
C LEU A 483 -1.88 -28.10 -24.49
N GLN A 484 -2.79 -27.15 -24.58
CA GLN A 484 -2.47 -25.74 -24.73
C GLN A 484 -2.56 -25.04 -23.38
N ARG A 485 -1.59 -24.19 -23.07
CA ARG A 485 -1.56 -23.36 -21.87
C ARG A 485 -1.91 -21.93 -22.23
N TYR A 486 -2.75 -21.32 -21.43
CA TYR A 486 -3.13 -19.92 -21.50
C TYR A 486 -2.72 -19.27 -20.18
N ALA A 487 -1.86 -18.28 -20.26
CA ALA A 487 -1.38 -17.58 -19.08
C ALA A 487 -1.91 -16.14 -19.05
N HIS A 488 -2.32 -15.69 -17.87
CA HIS A 488 -2.48 -14.27 -17.58
C HIS A 488 -1.47 -13.87 -16.51
N LEU A 489 -0.75 -12.77 -16.78
CA LEU A 489 0.23 -12.15 -15.88
C LEU A 489 -0.18 -10.71 -15.64
N GLY A 490 -0.14 -10.26 -14.39
CA GLY A 490 -0.55 -8.90 -14.05
C GLY A 490 0.41 -8.18 -13.11
N THR A 491 0.43 -6.84 -13.21
CA THR A 491 1.07 -5.99 -12.21
C THR A 491 0.17 -5.79 -10.99
N GLY A 492 -1.15 -5.88 -11.17
CA GLY A 492 -2.21 -5.64 -10.18
C GLY A 492 -2.93 -6.90 -9.70
N ASN A 493 -3.61 -6.76 -8.55
CA ASN A 493 -4.35 -7.86 -7.92
C ASN A 493 -5.61 -8.26 -8.71
N TYR A 494 -6.05 -9.51 -8.55
CA TYR A 494 -7.31 -10.02 -9.09
C TYR A 494 -8.51 -9.53 -8.27
N HIS A 495 -8.80 -8.23 -8.39
CA HIS A 495 -9.87 -7.57 -7.65
C HIS A 495 -10.56 -6.51 -8.52
N ALA A 496 -11.79 -6.78 -8.95
CA ALA A 496 -12.55 -5.92 -9.87
C ALA A 496 -12.72 -4.48 -9.36
N GLY A 497 -12.91 -4.28 -8.05
CA GLY A 497 -13.04 -2.96 -7.45
C GLY A 497 -11.74 -2.14 -7.54
N THR A 498 -10.58 -2.73 -7.25
CA THR A 498 -9.29 -2.05 -7.37
C THR A 498 -8.92 -1.78 -8.82
N ALA A 499 -9.26 -2.69 -9.74
CA ALA A 499 -9.01 -2.53 -11.17
C ALA A 499 -9.76 -1.33 -11.80
N ARG A 500 -10.77 -0.76 -11.13
CA ARG A 500 -11.46 0.48 -11.54
C ARG A 500 -10.79 1.76 -11.04
N ALA A 501 -9.85 1.64 -10.10
CA ALA A 501 -9.25 2.79 -9.42
C ALA A 501 -7.72 2.82 -9.49
N TYR A 502 -7.08 1.72 -9.90
CA TYR A 502 -5.63 1.56 -9.96
C TYR A 502 -5.18 1.37 -11.40
N THR A 503 -4.07 2.00 -11.77
CA THR A 503 -3.43 1.72 -13.07
C THR A 503 -2.63 0.43 -12.95
N ASP A 504 -2.93 -0.53 -13.81
CA ASP A 504 -2.25 -1.83 -13.85
C ASP A 504 -2.24 -2.41 -15.27
N ILE A 505 -1.23 -3.22 -15.58
CA ILE A 505 -1.09 -3.93 -16.84
C ILE A 505 -1.38 -5.42 -16.64
N GLY A 506 -2.21 -5.99 -17.51
CA GLY A 506 -2.45 -7.42 -17.65
C GLY A 506 -2.05 -7.93 -19.04
N LEU A 507 -1.36 -9.06 -19.11
CA LEU A 507 -0.99 -9.73 -20.35
C LEU A 507 -1.61 -11.13 -20.39
N MET A 508 -2.43 -11.41 -21.42
CA MET A 508 -2.92 -12.76 -21.72
C MET A 508 -2.12 -13.31 -22.91
N THR A 509 -1.54 -14.49 -22.77
CA THR A 509 -0.66 -15.06 -23.78
C THR A 509 -0.74 -16.58 -23.86
N THR A 510 -0.43 -17.12 -25.02
CA THR A 510 -0.16 -18.54 -25.25
C THR A 510 1.31 -18.79 -25.61
N ASP A 511 2.20 -17.81 -25.45
CA ASP A 511 3.63 -18.05 -25.66
C ASP A 511 4.09 -19.24 -24.82
N SER A 512 4.62 -20.26 -25.50
CA SER A 512 4.93 -21.55 -24.87
C SER A 512 5.95 -21.44 -23.75
N LYS A 513 6.94 -20.53 -23.89
CA LYS A 513 8.01 -20.34 -22.90
C LYS A 513 7.51 -19.58 -21.69
N ILE A 514 6.68 -18.54 -21.89
CA ILE A 514 6.05 -17.80 -20.78
C ILE A 514 5.11 -18.75 -20.02
N ALA A 515 4.24 -19.47 -20.72
CA ALA A 515 3.26 -20.35 -20.10
C ALA A 515 3.90 -21.55 -19.38
N GLU A 516 5.03 -22.05 -19.88
CA GLU A 516 5.85 -23.08 -19.20
C GLU A 516 6.50 -22.50 -17.93
N ASP A 517 7.10 -21.31 -18.01
CA ASP A 517 7.66 -20.63 -16.85
C ASP A 517 6.60 -20.41 -15.75
N VAL A 518 5.37 -19.98 -16.12
CA VAL A 518 4.24 -19.85 -15.17
C VAL A 518 3.90 -21.19 -14.52
N GLN A 519 3.88 -22.29 -15.31
CA GLN A 519 3.66 -23.62 -14.74
C GLN A 519 4.74 -24.02 -13.75
N LEU A 520 6.02 -23.78 -14.08
CA LEU A 520 7.15 -24.04 -13.18
C LEU A 520 7.05 -23.23 -11.88
N LEU A 521 6.62 -21.97 -11.98
CA LEU A 521 6.39 -21.13 -10.81
C LEU A 521 5.29 -21.68 -9.90
N PHE A 522 4.18 -22.18 -10.47
CA PHE A 522 3.14 -22.84 -9.66
C PHE A 522 3.64 -24.14 -9.04
N GLN A 523 4.48 -24.91 -9.71
CA GLN A 523 5.09 -26.11 -9.13
C GLN A 523 6.03 -25.79 -7.96
N GLN A 524 6.77 -24.67 -8.03
CA GLN A 524 7.59 -24.19 -6.92
C GLN A 524 6.74 -23.72 -5.73
N LEU A 525 5.61 -23.06 -5.99
CA LEU A 525 4.73 -22.54 -4.96
C LEU A 525 3.89 -23.63 -4.27
N SER A 526 3.54 -24.70 -4.99
CA SER A 526 2.65 -25.77 -4.51
C SER A 526 3.38 -27.03 -4.06
N GLY A 527 4.69 -27.11 -4.23
CA GLY A 527 5.45 -28.32 -3.93
C GLY A 527 6.90 -28.05 -3.62
N LEU A 528 7.68 -29.13 -3.47
CA LEU A 528 9.11 -29.09 -3.16
C LEU A 528 9.99 -29.00 -4.42
N ALA A 529 9.49 -28.42 -5.52
CA ALA A 529 10.27 -28.28 -6.73
C ALA A 529 11.42 -27.26 -6.50
N PRO A 530 12.66 -27.61 -6.87
CA PRO A 530 13.78 -26.69 -6.73
C PRO A 530 13.61 -25.47 -7.64
N ALA A 531 14.30 -24.37 -7.32
CA ALA A 531 14.33 -23.21 -8.18
C ALA A 531 14.90 -23.59 -9.55
N THR A 532 14.04 -23.57 -10.58
CA THR A 532 14.40 -23.95 -11.95
C THR A 532 14.71 -22.70 -12.76
N LYS A 533 15.64 -22.83 -13.72
CA LYS A 533 15.96 -21.74 -14.64
C LYS A 533 14.75 -21.47 -15.55
N LEU A 534 14.17 -20.27 -15.40
CA LEU A 534 13.11 -19.78 -16.27
C LEU A 534 13.67 -19.32 -17.63
N GLN A 535 12.84 -19.41 -18.66
CA GLN A 535 13.24 -19.09 -20.05
C GLN A 535 12.98 -17.60 -20.38
N ARG A 536 11.87 -17.04 -19.93
CA ARG A 536 11.40 -15.69 -20.24
C ARG A 536 11.12 -14.85 -19.02
N LEU A 537 10.54 -15.44 -17.98
CA LEU A 537 10.19 -14.72 -16.77
C LEU A 537 11.40 -14.49 -15.85
N LEU A 538 11.33 -13.41 -15.09
CA LEU A 538 12.23 -13.14 -13.98
C LEU A 538 11.46 -13.26 -12.68
N GLN A 539 12.02 -13.99 -11.73
CA GLN A 539 11.37 -14.30 -10.46
C GLN A 539 12.15 -13.71 -9.28
N SER A 540 11.48 -13.08 -8.36
CA SER A 540 12.00 -12.80 -7.03
C SER A 540 11.68 -13.99 -6.10
N PRO A 541 12.62 -14.36 -5.19
CA PRO A 541 13.89 -13.71 -4.85
C PRO A 541 15.10 -14.18 -5.69
N PHE A 542 14.95 -15.06 -6.69
CA PHE A 542 16.04 -15.80 -7.31
C PHE A 542 16.77 -15.07 -8.45
N THR A 543 16.03 -14.55 -9.43
CA THR A 543 16.62 -14.05 -10.69
C THR A 543 16.37 -12.58 -10.96
N LEU A 544 15.25 -12.01 -10.46
CA LEU A 544 14.82 -10.65 -10.81
C LEU A 544 15.84 -9.58 -10.43
N HIS A 545 16.32 -9.56 -9.18
CA HIS A 545 17.29 -8.57 -8.71
C HIS A 545 18.57 -8.59 -9.54
N LYS A 546 19.17 -9.80 -9.73
CA LYS A 546 20.38 -9.98 -10.52
C LYS A 546 20.20 -9.56 -11.97
N ALA A 547 19.04 -9.84 -12.56
CA ALA A 547 18.72 -9.45 -13.93
C ALA A 547 18.57 -7.94 -14.09
N LEU A 548 17.93 -7.25 -13.14
CA LEU A 548 17.85 -5.79 -13.11
C LEU A 548 19.22 -5.14 -13.07
N LEU A 549 20.09 -5.57 -12.15
CA LEU A 549 21.47 -5.06 -12.06
C LEU A 549 22.25 -5.27 -13.37
N LYS A 550 22.10 -6.44 -14.00
CA LYS A 550 22.74 -6.72 -15.30
C LYS A 550 22.22 -5.82 -16.42
N LYS A 551 20.90 -5.57 -16.47
CA LYS A 551 20.30 -4.69 -17.48
C LYS A 551 20.76 -3.24 -17.30
N ILE A 552 20.80 -2.74 -16.08
CA ILE A 552 21.32 -1.39 -15.77
C ILE A 552 22.81 -1.28 -16.14
N ALA A 553 23.63 -2.27 -15.77
CA ALA A 553 25.05 -2.30 -16.13
C ALA A 553 25.28 -2.42 -17.64
N ARG A 554 24.39 -3.11 -18.38
CA ARG A 554 24.40 -3.17 -19.84
C ARG A 554 24.19 -1.81 -20.46
N GLU A 555 23.20 -1.03 -20.00
CA GLU A 555 23.00 0.33 -20.47
C GLU A 555 24.23 1.22 -20.22
N ALA A 556 24.86 1.12 -19.05
CA ALA A 556 26.11 1.81 -18.75
C ALA A 556 27.24 1.43 -19.73
N LYS A 557 27.32 0.15 -20.10
CA LYS A 557 28.32 -0.32 -21.12
C LYS A 557 27.98 0.27 -22.50
N HIS A 558 26.72 0.32 -22.90
CA HIS A 558 26.29 0.90 -24.16
C HIS A 558 26.59 2.40 -24.22
N ALA A 559 26.31 3.16 -23.15
CA ALA A 559 26.63 4.58 -23.07
C ALA A 559 28.13 4.86 -23.24
N ARG A 560 29.02 4.11 -22.53
CA ARG A 560 30.46 4.23 -22.69
C ARG A 560 30.94 3.91 -24.10
N ALA A 561 30.22 3.06 -24.82
CA ALA A 561 30.50 2.70 -26.20
C ALA A 561 29.89 3.64 -27.25
N GLY A 562 29.25 4.76 -26.82
CA GLY A 562 28.58 5.71 -27.70
C GLY A 562 27.32 5.17 -28.37
N LYS A 563 26.74 4.06 -27.84
CA LYS A 563 25.49 3.44 -28.34
C LYS A 563 24.28 4.04 -27.63
N PRO A 564 23.08 3.98 -28.25
CA PRO A 564 21.84 4.39 -27.59
C PRO A 564 21.68 3.69 -26.23
N ALA A 565 21.57 4.48 -25.15
CA ALA A 565 21.45 4.00 -23.79
C ALA A 565 20.49 4.91 -23.00
N ARG A 566 19.41 4.35 -22.52
CA ARG A 566 18.41 5.05 -21.69
C ARG A 566 17.64 4.05 -20.84
N ILE A 567 17.29 4.46 -19.62
CA ILE A 567 16.42 3.70 -18.72
C ILE A 567 15.20 4.55 -18.42
N ILE A 568 14.01 3.98 -18.56
CA ILE A 568 12.76 4.56 -18.05
C ILE A 568 12.11 3.51 -17.17
N ALA A 569 11.75 3.88 -15.93
CA ALA A 569 11.13 2.94 -15.01
C ALA A 569 10.01 3.60 -14.21
N LYS A 570 8.83 2.98 -14.23
CA LYS A 570 7.67 3.35 -13.43
C LYS A 570 7.46 2.32 -12.33
N MET A 571 7.21 2.78 -11.09
CA MET A 571 7.01 1.93 -9.91
C MET A 571 6.37 2.70 -8.75
N ASN A 572 5.95 1.98 -7.71
CA ASN A 572 5.39 2.66 -6.53
C ASN A 572 6.47 3.15 -5.57
N ALA A 573 7.60 2.45 -5.45
CA ALA A 573 8.69 2.84 -4.56
C ALA A 573 10.05 2.33 -5.04
N LEU A 574 11.09 3.13 -4.77
CA LEU A 574 12.49 2.85 -5.05
C LEU A 574 13.30 3.01 -3.76
N THR A 575 13.67 1.89 -3.11
CA THR A 575 14.36 1.90 -1.81
C THR A 575 15.46 0.83 -1.68
N GLU A 576 15.69 0.02 -2.71
CA GLU A 576 16.71 -1.02 -2.70
C GLU A 576 18.07 -0.41 -3.09
N ILE A 577 19.04 -0.53 -2.19
CA ILE A 577 20.31 0.21 -2.25
C ILE A 577 21.19 -0.28 -3.43
N GLY A 578 21.23 -1.58 -3.69
CA GLY A 578 22.02 -2.12 -4.80
C GLY A 578 21.54 -1.61 -6.17
N VAL A 579 20.23 -1.51 -6.36
CA VAL A 579 19.63 -0.92 -7.58
C VAL A 579 19.93 0.58 -7.65
N ILE A 580 19.79 1.33 -6.54
CA ILE A 580 20.12 2.75 -6.49
C ILE A 580 21.58 2.99 -6.87
N ASN A 581 22.52 2.21 -6.32
CA ASN A 581 23.95 2.31 -6.64
C ASN A 581 24.22 1.98 -8.11
N ALA A 582 23.55 0.97 -8.66
CA ALA A 582 23.66 0.64 -10.08
C ALA A 582 23.16 1.77 -10.98
N LEU A 583 22.05 2.44 -10.61
CA LEU A 583 21.54 3.62 -11.33
C LEU A 583 22.52 4.80 -11.26
N TYR A 584 23.16 5.05 -10.11
CA TYR A 584 24.22 6.06 -9.98
C TYR A 584 25.41 5.75 -10.88
N ALA A 585 25.85 4.47 -10.90
CA ALA A 585 26.94 4.05 -11.78
C ALA A 585 26.58 4.21 -13.28
N ALA A 586 25.33 3.93 -13.65
CA ALA A 586 24.84 4.13 -15.00
C ALA A 586 24.75 5.61 -15.38
N SER A 587 24.29 6.47 -14.46
CA SER A 587 24.26 7.93 -14.65
C SER A 587 25.65 8.51 -14.88
N ARG A 588 26.63 8.09 -14.07
CA ARG A 588 28.06 8.46 -14.24
C ARG A 588 28.62 7.99 -15.59
N ALA A 589 28.11 6.91 -16.13
CA ALA A 589 28.49 6.40 -17.45
C ALA A 589 27.82 7.15 -18.62
N GLY A 590 26.94 8.15 -18.36
CA GLY A 590 26.25 8.93 -19.37
C GLY A 590 24.84 8.41 -19.74
N VAL A 591 24.30 7.41 -19.03
CA VAL A 591 22.95 6.93 -19.29
C VAL A 591 21.93 7.95 -18.82
N ARG A 592 21.01 8.35 -19.69
CA ARG A 592 19.83 9.12 -19.31
C ARG A 592 18.83 8.21 -18.59
N ILE A 593 18.40 8.61 -17.40
CA ILE A 593 17.53 7.82 -16.54
C ILE A 593 16.31 8.66 -16.13
N ASP A 594 15.12 8.24 -16.53
CA ASP A 594 13.85 8.86 -16.18
C ASP A 594 13.06 7.89 -15.28
N LEU A 595 12.81 8.26 -14.02
CA LEU A 595 12.10 7.44 -13.04
C LEU A 595 10.74 8.06 -12.70
N ILE A 596 9.68 7.25 -12.73
CA ILE A 596 8.33 7.63 -12.35
C ILE A 596 8.00 6.86 -11.07
N VAL A 597 8.22 7.49 -9.91
CA VAL A 597 8.09 6.86 -8.58
C VAL A 597 6.97 7.53 -7.81
N ARG A 598 5.83 6.84 -7.68
CA ARG A 598 4.65 7.40 -7.02
C ARG A 598 4.88 7.78 -5.56
N GLY A 599 5.49 6.89 -4.77
CA GLY A 599 5.61 6.98 -3.31
C GLY A 599 7.01 7.28 -2.83
N ALA A 600 7.54 6.40 -1.99
CA ALA A 600 8.87 6.57 -1.39
C ALA A 600 10.00 6.36 -2.41
N CYS A 601 10.92 7.32 -2.45
CA CYS A 601 12.15 7.26 -3.24
C CYS A 601 13.34 7.55 -2.31
N CYS A 602 14.29 6.62 -2.22
CA CYS A 602 15.52 6.81 -1.45
C CYS A 602 16.69 7.31 -2.33
N LEU A 603 16.53 7.35 -3.65
CA LEU A 603 17.50 7.89 -4.58
C LEU A 603 17.45 9.42 -4.58
N ARG A 604 18.62 10.07 -4.55
CA ARG A 604 18.80 11.53 -4.66
C ARG A 604 19.17 11.87 -6.11
N PRO A 605 18.28 12.51 -6.90
CA PRO A 605 18.57 12.91 -8.28
C PRO A 605 19.36 14.22 -8.35
N GLY A 606 19.93 14.53 -9.50
CA GLY A 606 20.49 15.84 -9.82
C GLY A 606 21.88 16.14 -9.23
N VAL A 607 22.43 15.24 -8.39
CA VAL A 607 23.76 15.45 -7.77
C VAL A 607 24.84 15.44 -8.82
N HIS A 608 25.61 16.56 -8.90
CA HIS A 608 26.69 16.71 -9.87
C HIS A 608 27.73 15.58 -9.75
N GLY A 609 28.13 15.02 -10.88
CA GLY A 609 29.10 13.92 -10.94
C GLY A 609 28.59 12.55 -10.45
N VAL A 610 27.35 12.44 -9.97
CA VAL A 610 26.76 11.20 -9.49
C VAL A 610 25.44 10.88 -10.20
N SER A 611 24.42 11.72 -10.01
CA SER A 611 23.06 11.49 -10.50
C SER A 611 22.54 12.62 -11.41
N GLY A 612 23.43 13.41 -12.02
CA GLY A 612 23.06 14.52 -12.91
C GLY A 612 22.22 14.10 -14.12
N ASN A 613 22.31 12.83 -14.55
CA ASN A 613 21.51 12.29 -15.64
C ASN A 613 20.23 11.56 -15.17
N ILE A 614 19.90 11.63 -13.88
CA ILE A 614 18.69 11.01 -13.31
C ILE A 614 17.65 12.07 -13.01
N ARG A 615 16.43 11.87 -13.50
CA ARG A 615 15.25 12.63 -13.12
C ARG A 615 14.24 11.70 -12.47
N VAL A 616 13.57 12.18 -11.41
CA VAL A 616 12.55 11.43 -10.68
C VAL A 616 11.27 12.25 -10.66
N ARG A 617 10.19 11.63 -11.14
CA ARG A 617 8.83 12.19 -11.12
C ARG A 617 7.90 11.36 -10.25
N SER A 618 6.87 12.01 -9.73
CA SER A 618 5.76 11.36 -9.04
C SER A 618 4.46 11.93 -9.59
N VAL A 619 3.52 11.06 -9.93
CA VAL A 619 2.17 11.48 -10.35
C VAL A 619 1.17 11.00 -9.32
N VAL A 620 0.33 11.92 -8.85
CA VAL A 620 -0.81 11.66 -7.97
C VAL A 620 -2.03 12.28 -8.62
N GLY A 621 -3.06 11.48 -8.88
CA GLY A 621 -4.24 11.91 -9.57
C GLY A 621 -5.45 11.04 -9.26
N ARG A 622 -6.47 11.09 -10.13
CA ARG A 622 -7.74 10.36 -10.00
C ARG A 622 -7.54 8.87 -9.73
N PHE A 623 -6.62 8.24 -10.48
CA PHE A 623 -6.28 6.83 -10.34
C PHE A 623 -5.00 6.67 -9.56
N LEU A 624 -4.92 5.59 -8.77
CA LEU A 624 -3.70 5.27 -8.06
C LEU A 624 -2.72 4.61 -9.02
N GLU A 625 -1.58 5.27 -9.24
CA GLU A 625 -0.49 4.72 -10.05
C GLU A 625 0.08 3.48 -9.36
N HIS A 626 -0.15 2.30 -9.97
CA HIS A 626 0.20 1.03 -9.33
C HIS A 626 1.01 0.10 -10.23
N SER A 627 0.97 0.28 -11.55
CA SER A 627 1.76 -0.51 -12.50
C SER A 627 3.27 -0.38 -12.25
N ARG A 628 4.02 -1.43 -12.58
CA ARG A 628 5.48 -1.41 -12.61
C ARG A 628 5.91 -1.80 -14.01
N VAL A 629 6.55 -0.84 -14.68
CA VAL A 629 7.02 -0.99 -16.06
C VAL A 629 8.46 -0.51 -16.16
N PHE A 630 9.32 -1.35 -16.73
CA PHE A 630 10.76 -1.07 -16.90
C PHE A 630 11.12 -1.16 -18.36
N TRP A 631 11.73 -0.12 -18.89
CA TRP A 631 12.17 -0.02 -20.27
C TRP A 631 13.65 0.29 -20.34
N PHE A 632 14.36 -0.45 -21.22
CA PHE A 632 15.80 -0.32 -21.45
C PHE A 632 16.03 -0.15 -22.96
N ALA A 633 16.82 0.85 -23.36
CA ALA A 633 17.10 1.15 -24.77
C ALA A 633 17.92 0.06 -25.47
N ASN A 634 18.81 -0.62 -24.74
CA ASN A 634 19.56 -1.80 -25.19
C ASN A 634 20.21 -1.61 -26.58
N ALA A 635 20.90 -0.50 -26.79
CA ALA A 635 21.58 -0.17 -28.05
C ALA A 635 20.67 -0.14 -29.31
N GLY A 636 19.36 0.13 -29.14
CA GLY A 636 18.34 0.16 -30.19
C GLY A 636 17.39 -1.04 -30.18
N GLU A 637 17.74 -2.14 -29.54
CA GLU A 637 16.92 -3.33 -29.35
C GLU A 637 16.12 -3.23 -28.05
N ALA A 638 15.23 -2.26 -27.97
CA ALA A 638 14.53 -1.90 -26.75
C ALA A 638 13.78 -3.08 -26.10
N GLU A 639 13.85 -3.13 -24.77
CA GLU A 639 13.15 -4.14 -23.98
C GLU A 639 12.12 -3.50 -23.06
N THR A 640 10.89 -3.98 -23.08
CA THR A 640 9.79 -3.57 -22.20
C THR A 640 9.42 -4.72 -21.27
N TRP A 641 9.41 -4.43 -19.95
CA TRP A 641 9.11 -5.39 -18.89
C TRP A 641 8.03 -4.87 -17.98
N CYS A 642 7.07 -5.71 -17.63
CA CYS A 642 6.06 -5.44 -16.60
C CYS A 642 6.32 -6.31 -15.38
N SER A 643 6.01 -5.81 -14.16
CA SER A 643 6.34 -6.52 -12.93
C SER A 643 5.28 -6.36 -11.84
N SER A 644 5.18 -7.35 -10.97
CA SER A 644 4.48 -7.22 -9.69
C SER A 644 5.35 -6.58 -8.60
N ALA A 645 6.67 -6.48 -8.81
CA ALA A 645 7.66 -6.00 -7.87
C ALA A 645 7.98 -4.51 -8.03
N ASP A 646 7.98 -3.77 -6.92
CA ASP A 646 8.71 -2.51 -6.81
C ASP A 646 10.21 -2.75 -6.62
N TRP A 647 11.05 -1.74 -6.84
CA TRP A 647 12.47 -1.82 -6.56
C TRP A 647 12.76 -1.56 -5.07
N MET A 648 12.29 -2.48 -4.26
CA MET A 648 12.43 -2.50 -2.81
C MET A 648 13.06 -3.82 -2.35
N GLU A 649 13.89 -3.78 -1.30
CA GLU A 649 14.52 -4.98 -0.73
C GLU A 649 13.51 -6.11 -0.51
N ARG A 650 12.40 -5.81 0.19
CA ARG A 650 11.36 -6.81 0.48
C ARG A 650 10.76 -7.45 -0.78
N ASN A 651 10.59 -6.68 -1.88
CA ASN A 651 10.02 -7.20 -3.12
C ASN A 651 11.04 -8.03 -3.89
N LEU A 652 12.29 -7.57 -3.94
CA LEU A 652 13.33 -8.20 -4.75
C LEU A 652 13.99 -9.40 -4.05
N LEU A 653 13.97 -9.47 -2.69
CA LEU A 653 14.71 -10.47 -1.92
C LEU A 653 13.86 -11.30 -0.96
N ARG A 654 12.64 -10.84 -0.57
CA ARG A 654 11.84 -11.47 0.49
C ARG A 654 10.38 -11.75 0.10
N ARG A 655 10.08 -11.73 -1.20
CA ARG A 655 8.76 -12.04 -1.75
C ARG A 655 8.87 -12.92 -2.97
N VAL A 656 7.81 -13.64 -3.28
CA VAL A 656 7.64 -14.25 -4.59
C VAL A 656 6.94 -13.24 -5.50
N GLU A 657 7.68 -12.72 -6.46
CA GLU A 657 7.23 -11.75 -7.45
C GLU A 657 7.54 -12.26 -8.87
N VAL A 658 6.82 -11.75 -9.86
CA VAL A 658 7.06 -12.05 -11.27
C VAL A 658 7.29 -10.79 -12.07
N CYS A 659 8.26 -10.85 -12.98
CA CYS A 659 8.51 -9.83 -13.98
C CYS A 659 8.50 -10.51 -15.35
N PHE A 660 7.72 -9.98 -16.28
CA PHE A 660 7.47 -10.58 -17.59
C PHE A 660 7.76 -9.60 -18.71
N PRO A 661 8.35 -10.07 -19.84
CA PRO A 661 8.60 -9.25 -21.00
C PRO A 661 7.33 -9.07 -21.83
N VAL A 662 7.18 -7.91 -22.47
CA VAL A 662 6.19 -7.70 -23.52
C VAL A 662 6.89 -7.94 -24.86
N LEU A 663 6.64 -9.13 -25.45
CA LEU A 663 7.45 -9.62 -26.57
C LEU A 663 7.01 -9.05 -27.92
N ARG A 664 5.72 -8.76 -28.08
CA ARG A 664 5.21 -8.23 -29.36
C ARG A 664 5.53 -6.74 -29.48
N PRO A 665 6.20 -6.30 -30.56
CA PRO A 665 6.64 -4.93 -30.73
C PRO A 665 5.49 -3.91 -30.62
N GLU A 666 4.32 -4.20 -31.18
CA GLU A 666 3.14 -3.34 -31.14
C GLU A 666 2.59 -3.17 -29.71
N LEU A 667 2.61 -4.23 -28.90
CA LEU A 667 2.19 -4.17 -27.49
C LEU A 667 3.25 -3.49 -26.63
N ALA A 668 4.53 -3.74 -26.91
CA ALA A 668 5.64 -3.06 -26.22
C ALA A 668 5.62 -1.56 -26.47
N ALA A 669 5.36 -1.13 -27.71
CA ALA A 669 5.17 0.28 -28.08
C ALA A 669 3.94 0.89 -27.36
N ARG A 670 2.84 0.16 -27.28
CA ARG A 670 1.64 0.59 -26.55
C ARG A 670 1.93 0.80 -25.05
N VAL A 671 2.62 -0.15 -24.41
CA VAL A 671 3.03 -0.01 -22.99
C VAL A 671 3.96 1.17 -22.81
N PHE A 672 4.93 1.36 -23.71
CA PHE A 672 5.87 2.48 -23.65
C PHE A 672 5.12 3.83 -23.74
N GLU A 673 4.22 3.98 -24.70
CA GLU A 673 3.44 5.20 -24.88
C GLU A 673 2.50 5.46 -23.69
N GLU A 674 1.68 4.46 -23.33
CA GLU A 674 0.62 4.63 -22.32
C GLU A 674 1.16 4.74 -20.89
N GLU A 675 2.21 4.00 -20.54
CA GLU A 675 2.69 3.86 -19.16
C GLU A 675 3.95 4.66 -18.83
N LEU A 676 4.70 5.09 -19.85
CA LEU A 676 5.97 5.79 -19.65
C LEU A 676 5.97 7.16 -20.31
N GLU A 677 5.91 7.24 -21.63
CA GLU A 677 6.04 8.51 -22.34
C GLU A 677 4.93 9.49 -21.96
N ASN A 678 3.70 9.02 -21.84
CA ASN A 678 2.55 9.80 -21.43
C ASN A 678 2.77 10.46 -20.05
N TYR A 679 3.32 9.74 -19.10
CA TYR A 679 3.66 10.25 -17.76
C TYR A 679 4.88 11.18 -17.74
N LEU A 680 5.83 10.99 -18.64
CA LEU A 680 6.96 11.92 -18.80
C LEU A 680 6.54 13.26 -19.40
N ARG A 681 5.41 13.31 -20.12
CA ARG A 681 4.83 14.53 -20.68
C ARG A 681 3.93 15.27 -19.70
N ASP A 682 3.49 14.63 -18.61
CA ASP A 682 2.59 15.24 -17.62
C ASP A 682 3.20 16.52 -17.03
N ASN A 683 2.52 17.64 -17.22
CA ASN A 683 2.90 18.95 -16.71
C ASN A 683 1.82 19.59 -15.80
N ALA A 684 0.79 18.81 -15.44
CA ALA A 684 -0.32 19.29 -14.63
C ALA A 684 -0.39 18.60 -13.26
N GLN A 685 -0.14 17.28 -13.21
CA GLN A 685 -0.24 16.47 -11.98
C GLN A 685 1.10 15.92 -11.51
N ALA A 686 2.15 16.02 -12.32
CA ALA A 686 3.48 15.55 -11.99
C ALA A 686 4.16 16.43 -10.93
N TRP A 687 4.98 15.78 -10.11
CA TRP A 687 5.90 16.39 -9.15
C TRP A 687 7.30 15.94 -9.46
N GLU A 688 8.27 16.81 -9.46
CA GLU A 688 9.70 16.48 -9.61
C GLU A 688 10.41 16.47 -8.26
N LEU A 689 11.17 15.41 -8.01
CA LEU A 689 12.06 15.30 -6.87
C LEU A 689 13.32 16.13 -7.13
N ARG A 690 13.62 17.04 -6.22
CA ARG A 690 14.81 17.90 -6.26
C ARG A 690 15.99 17.25 -5.51
N GLU A 691 17.18 17.77 -5.74
CA GLU A 691 18.42 17.31 -5.10
C GLU A 691 18.35 17.35 -3.57
N ASP A 692 17.66 18.34 -2.99
CA ASP A 692 17.47 18.47 -1.54
C ASP A 692 16.47 17.47 -0.93
N GLY A 693 15.79 16.65 -1.76
CA GLY A 693 14.76 15.71 -1.36
C GLY A 693 13.35 16.30 -1.30
N SER A 694 13.17 17.57 -1.64
CA SER A 694 11.87 18.20 -1.77
C SER A 694 11.19 17.79 -3.08
N TYR A 695 9.86 17.90 -3.13
CA TYR A 695 9.09 17.72 -4.35
C TYR A 695 8.44 19.03 -4.77
N GLU A 696 8.64 19.39 -6.03
CA GLU A 696 8.04 20.56 -6.64
C GLU A 696 7.03 20.14 -7.72
N GLN A 697 5.83 20.74 -7.68
CA GLN A 697 4.82 20.46 -8.69
C GLN A 697 5.23 21.05 -10.04
N VAL A 698 5.23 20.23 -11.06
CA VAL A 698 5.44 20.68 -12.44
C VAL A 698 4.22 21.49 -12.86
N ARG A 699 4.47 22.67 -13.42
CA ARG A 699 3.42 23.53 -13.98
C ARG A 699 3.70 23.74 -15.46
N PRO A 700 2.64 23.84 -16.28
CA PRO A 700 2.83 24.17 -17.69
C PRO A 700 3.52 25.53 -17.85
N GLU A 701 4.38 25.66 -18.84
CA GLU A 701 4.93 26.94 -19.26
C GLU A 701 3.80 27.86 -19.73
N PRO A 702 3.97 29.20 -19.68
CA PRO A 702 2.89 30.16 -19.94
C PRO A 702 2.09 29.91 -21.24
N ASP A 703 2.73 29.43 -22.30
CA ASP A 703 2.11 29.17 -23.60
C ASP A 703 1.84 27.68 -23.87
N THR A 704 2.00 26.83 -22.88
CA THR A 704 1.82 25.39 -23.03
C THR A 704 0.51 24.94 -22.37
N ALA A 705 -0.33 24.19 -23.08
CA ALA A 705 -1.55 23.64 -22.53
C ALA A 705 -1.27 22.65 -21.39
N PRO A 706 -2.07 22.64 -20.31
CA PRO A 706 -1.97 21.62 -19.26
C PRO A 706 -2.19 20.22 -19.84
N TYR A 707 -1.31 19.30 -19.53
CA TYR A 707 -1.37 17.91 -19.94
C TYR A 707 -1.32 16.99 -18.73
N SER A 708 -2.45 16.32 -18.45
CA SER A 708 -2.57 15.28 -17.44
C SER A 708 -2.56 13.92 -18.11
N ALA A 709 -1.62 13.06 -17.73
CA ALA A 709 -1.48 11.72 -18.28
C ALA A 709 -2.76 10.88 -18.12
N GLN A 710 -3.37 10.90 -16.94
CA GLN A 710 -4.60 10.14 -16.67
C GLN A 710 -5.80 10.65 -17.46
N THR A 711 -5.92 11.98 -17.62
CA THR A 711 -7.00 12.58 -18.42
C THR A 711 -6.84 12.26 -19.90
N ALA A 712 -5.61 12.32 -20.40
CA ALA A 712 -5.31 11.96 -21.80
C ALA A 712 -5.61 10.48 -22.09
N LEU A 713 -5.27 9.58 -21.16
CA LEU A 713 -5.59 8.15 -21.27
C LEU A 713 -7.12 7.91 -21.24
N LEU A 714 -7.86 8.58 -20.35
CA LEU A 714 -9.32 8.51 -20.35
C LEU A 714 -9.91 8.93 -21.68
N ALA A 715 -9.49 10.08 -22.22
CA ALA A 715 -9.97 10.57 -23.50
C ALA A 715 -9.61 9.65 -24.67
N LYS A 716 -8.41 9.03 -24.65
CA LYS A 716 -7.94 8.14 -25.73
C LYS A 716 -8.60 6.77 -25.70
N LEU A 717 -8.83 6.20 -24.49
CA LEU A 717 -9.16 4.79 -24.32
C LEU A 717 -10.61 4.51 -23.91
N CYS A 718 -11.30 5.51 -23.32
CA CYS A 718 -12.64 5.35 -22.75
C CYS A 718 -13.71 6.21 -23.41
N SER A 719 -13.44 6.79 -24.57
CA SER A 719 -14.39 7.62 -25.34
C SER A 719 -15.42 6.79 -26.08
#